data_7766c5f01a035915a480eba657507ade
#
_entry.id   7766c5f01a035915a480eba657507ade
#
_cell.length_a   1.000
_cell.length_b   1.000
_cell.length_c   1.000
_cell.angle_alpha   90.00
_cell.angle_beta   90.00
_cell.angle_gamma   90.00
#
_symmetry.space_group_name_H-M   'P 1'
#
loop_
_entity.id
_entity.type
_entity.pdbx_description
1 polymer ?
#
loop_
_entity_poly.entity_id
_entity_poly.type
_entity_poly.pdbx_seq_one_letter_code
_entity_poly.pdbx_strand_id
1 'polypeptide(L)'
;MAFSRSHLFTYFLLVLIPYATSISFDLINIGPENQNREIVTEGDGAYISDSGIQVTPDGIGSNRSLKAGRATYIRPFHLWDNRSNELASFSTNFTFVIDSDGATAYADGLTFFLAQNNSVISPGGSMGLPVNGTTINSTNPFVAVEFDTFQNRDWDPRDSNNTLIGDHVGISISSLTSVRYQKWLSNITGGRVCQAWITYDSVTQNLSVSFTGFRNNTVVRQVGLMYTVDLRNVLPEWVIFGFSAATGALFEKNNVRSWSFSSSDLQVDENNGLPPTTNPGPNPTSNKNSMVGLIAGLSVGVTFLVVLAFVLWRRRKKKKSSEDEDEDLGFDIEMNNEFEMGTGPKRFSYQELARSTGEFSENEKLGEGGFGGVYRGFLKDSNTYIAVKRVSKSSKQGIKEYASEVKIISRLRHRNLVQLIGWCHEKGELLLVYEFMQNGSLDSHLFKAKTLLTWGTRYKIAHGLASALLYLHEEWEQCVLHRDIKSSNVMLDSNFSAKLGDFGLAKLVDHEKGSQTTMLAGTLGYMAPECVVTGKATKESDVFSFGVVALEIACGRKPIEYKAPERQIRLVQWVWELYGTGALLEAVDPRLGLDFEEEEMKRLMILGLWCVHPDSDFRPSMRQAVQVLNSEASLPILPSKMPVASYFTPPLSSLYGVTSIVQNQSSSSVFNTDSSKETSSTATSSSPSVSLLHSIH
;
A
#
# COMPACT_ATOMS: atom_id res chain seq x y z
N MET A 1 35.58 -40.61 23.51
CA MET A 1 34.19 -40.13 23.28
C MET A 1 34.03 -38.73 23.84
N ALA A 2 34.50 -37.74 23.11
CA ALA A 2 34.39 -36.35 23.47
C ALA A 2 34.21 -35.47 22.19
N PHE A 3 33.21 -35.85 21.43
CA PHE A 3 32.75 -35.06 20.27
C PHE A 3 31.22 -35.04 20.34
N SER A 4 30.64 -34.00 20.87
CA SER A 4 29.21 -33.70 20.65
C SER A 4 28.63 -32.54 21.49
N ARG A 5 29.39 -31.72 22.20
CA ARG A 5 28.82 -30.60 22.96
C ARG A 5 29.10 -29.22 22.33
N SER A 6 30.04 -29.14 21.42
CA SER A 6 30.39 -27.87 20.76
C SER A 6 29.40 -27.44 19.64
N HIS A 7 28.81 -28.40 18.93
CA HIS A 7 27.93 -28.10 17.80
C HIS A 7 26.49 -27.70 18.22
N LEU A 8 26.03 -28.16 19.41
CA LEU A 8 24.71 -27.78 19.89
C LEU A 8 24.65 -26.33 20.37
N PHE A 9 25.77 -25.84 20.93
CA PHE A 9 25.88 -24.44 21.40
C PHE A 9 26.04 -23.45 20.21
N THR A 10 26.71 -23.87 19.16
CA THR A 10 26.86 -23.06 17.94
C THR A 10 25.55 -22.98 17.17
N TYR A 11 24.75 -24.03 17.14
CA TYR A 11 23.40 -24.00 16.55
C TYR A 11 22.40 -23.15 17.38
N PHE A 12 22.55 -23.07 18.69
CA PHE A 12 21.68 -22.25 19.55
C PHE A 12 22.05 -20.76 19.50
N LEU A 13 23.29 -20.43 19.18
CA LEU A 13 23.73 -19.03 18.97
C LEU A 13 23.35 -18.50 17.59
N LEU A 14 23.23 -19.35 16.57
CA LEU A 14 22.81 -18.98 15.21
C LEU A 14 21.31 -18.70 15.06
N VAL A 15 20.50 -19.11 16.06
CA VAL A 15 19.04 -18.85 16.07
C VAL A 15 18.67 -17.51 16.76
N LEU A 16 19.67 -16.81 17.36
CA LEU A 16 19.46 -15.57 18.11
C LEU A 16 20.08 -14.32 17.46
N ILE A 17 20.46 -14.38 16.19
CA ILE A 17 20.75 -13.15 15.45
C ILE A 17 19.38 -12.68 14.87
N PRO A 18 18.80 -11.60 15.37
CA PRO A 18 17.66 -10.99 14.68
C PRO A 18 18.19 -10.46 13.35
N TYR A 19 17.86 -11.12 12.25
CA TYR A 19 18.02 -10.50 10.94
C TYR A 19 17.21 -9.21 10.96
N ALA A 20 17.87 -8.08 10.74
CA ALA A 20 17.23 -6.79 10.51
C ALA A 20 16.52 -6.85 9.15
N THR A 21 15.32 -7.44 9.15
CA THR A 21 14.47 -7.48 7.96
C THR A 21 13.48 -6.34 8.03
N SER A 22 13.30 -5.65 6.90
CA SER A 22 12.20 -4.68 6.76
C SER A 22 10.87 -5.28 7.21
N ILE A 23 10.04 -4.43 7.77
CA ILE A 23 8.67 -4.81 8.11
C ILE A 23 7.77 -4.32 6.97
N SER A 24 7.01 -5.24 6.38
CA SER A 24 5.97 -4.89 5.42
C SER A 24 4.75 -5.78 5.65
N PHE A 25 3.58 -5.14 5.80
CA PHE A 25 2.30 -5.84 5.90
C PHE A 25 1.16 -4.96 5.39
N ASP A 26 0.04 -5.60 5.03
CA ASP A 26 -1.18 -4.95 4.59
C ASP A 26 -2.39 -5.70 5.15
N LEU A 27 -3.01 -5.14 6.19
CA LEU A 27 -4.20 -5.67 6.85
C LEU A 27 -5.43 -4.87 6.38
N ILE A 28 -6.03 -5.31 5.27
CA ILE A 28 -7.12 -4.60 4.60
C ILE A 28 -8.43 -4.68 5.39
N ASN A 29 -8.71 -5.85 5.97
CA ASN A 29 -9.85 -6.10 6.84
C ASN A 29 -9.28 -6.71 8.13
N ILE A 30 -9.26 -5.94 9.19
CA ILE A 30 -8.79 -6.42 10.49
C ILE A 30 -9.94 -7.12 11.19
N GLY A 31 -9.72 -8.38 11.59
CA GLY A 31 -10.68 -9.21 12.29
C GLY A 31 -10.06 -10.00 13.44
N PRO A 32 -10.86 -10.78 14.20
CA PRO A 32 -10.40 -11.54 15.37
C PRO A 32 -9.22 -12.48 15.07
N GLU A 33 -9.06 -12.94 13.83
CA GLU A 33 -7.95 -13.79 13.38
C GLU A 33 -6.58 -13.11 13.44
N ASN A 34 -6.54 -11.77 13.45
CA ASN A 34 -5.30 -11.00 13.55
C ASN A 34 -4.81 -10.86 14.99
N GLN A 35 -5.67 -11.15 15.98
CA GLN A 35 -5.31 -11.01 17.40
C GLN A 35 -4.22 -12.03 17.81
N ASN A 36 -3.15 -11.56 18.45
CA ASN A 36 -1.96 -12.33 18.85
C ASN A 36 -1.24 -13.03 17.68
N ARG A 37 -1.57 -12.68 16.45
CA ARG A 37 -0.90 -13.17 15.26
C ARG A 37 -0.15 -12.06 14.52
N GLU A 38 -0.81 -10.95 14.25
CA GLU A 38 -0.24 -9.73 13.68
C GLU A 38 -0.36 -8.55 14.66
N ILE A 39 -1.41 -8.51 15.49
CA ILE A 39 -1.74 -7.41 16.38
C ILE A 39 -1.85 -7.91 17.83
N VAL A 40 -1.22 -7.19 18.74
CA VAL A 40 -1.35 -7.40 20.19
C VAL A 40 -2.14 -6.23 20.76
N THR A 41 -3.17 -6.53 21.56
CA THR A 41 -3.98 -5.53 22.26
C THR A 41 -3.64 -5.50 23.73
N GLU A 42 -3.53 -4.30 24.29
CA GLU A 42 -3.19 -4.05 25.69
C GLU A 42 -4.13 -2.99 26.28
N GLY A 43 -4.29 -3.00 27.61
CA GLY A 43 -5.09 -2.01 28.35
C GLY A 43 -6.54 -2.43 28.56
N ASP A 44 -7.31 -1.52 29.15
CA ASP A 44 -8.63 -1.78 29.76
C ASP A 44 -9.79 -1.80 28.76
N GLY A 45 -9.60 -2.15 27.52
CA GLY A 45 -10.72 -2.16 26.61
C GLY A 45 -10.38 -2.33 25.15
N ALA A 46 -9.10 -2.46 24.83
CA ALA A 46 -8.70 -2.75 23.47
C ALA A 46 -8.95 -4.21 23.09
N TYR A 47 -9.64 -4.46 21.97
CA TYR A 47 -9.90 -5.78 21.44
C TYR A 47 -10.09 -5.73 19.91
N ILE A 48 -10.10 -6.86 19.26
CA ILE A 48 -10.36 -6.94 17.82
C ILE A 48 -11.72 -7.61 17.59
N SER A 49 -12.57 -6.94 16.82
CA SER A 49 -13.88 -7.44 16.38
C SER A 49 -13.91 -7.64 14.86
N ASP A 50 -15.00 -8.18 14.32
CA ASP A 50 -15.23 -8.29 12.86
C ASP A 50 -15.25 -6.92 12.15
N SER A 51 -15.38 -5.83 12.88
CA SER A 51 -15.37 -4.46 12.34
C SER A 51 -14.01 -3.74 12.50
N GLY A 52 -12.98 -4.43 12.99
CA GLY A 52 -11.63 -3.89 13.17
C GLY A 52 -11.16 -3.86 14.62
N ILE A 53 -10.07 -3.13 14.86
CA ILE A 53 -9.50 -2.91 16.20
C ILE A 53 -10.38 -1.89 16.93
N GLN A 54 -10.96 -2.27 18.05
CA GLN A 54 -11.56 -1.37 19.02
C GLN A 54 -10.46 -0.97 20.00
N VAL A 55 -10.00 0.28 19.95
CA VAL A 55 -8.92 0.74 20.81
C VAL A 55 -9.46 1.20 22.18
N THR A 56 -10.72 1.67 22.22
CA THR A 56 -11.46 2.00 23.44
C THR A 56 -12.72 1.18 23.53
N PRO A 57 -13.31 0.94 24.77
CA PRO A 57 -14.54 0.17 24.92
C PRO A 57 -15.71 0.82 24.16
N ASP A 58 -16.46 0.03 23.38
CA ASP A 58 -17.60 0.49 22.59
C ASP A 58 -18.96 -0.09 23.04
N GLY A 59 -18.98 -1.04 23.99
CA GLY A 59 -20.18 -1.73 24.45
C GLY A 59 -21.11 -0.85 25.29
N ILE A 60 -22.42 -0.85 24.96
CA ILE A 60 -23.47 -0.22 25.78
C ILE A 60 -23.56 -0.97 27.12
N GLY A 61 -23.44 -0.24 28.25
CA GLY A 61 -23.46 -0.81 29.60
C GLY A 61 -22.12 -1.16 30.21
N SER A 62 -21.02 -1.05 29.48
CA SER A 62 -19.65 -1.12 30.03
C SER A 62 -19.25 0.21 30.66
N ASN A 63 -18.37 0.17 31.69
CA ASN A 63 -17.75 1.39 32.19
C ASN A 63 -16.75 1.91 31.14
N ARG A 64 -17.11 2.99 30.47
CA ARG A 64 -16.32 3.61 29.37
C ARG A 64 -15.43 4.76 29.84
N SER A 65 -15.58 5.23 31.08
CA SER A 65 -14.80 6.37 31.61
C SER A 65 -13.43 5.93 32.09
N LEU A 66 -12.41 6.79 31.90
CA LEU A 66 -11.04 6.60 32.33
C LEU A 66 -10.42 5.26 31.84
N LYS A 67 -10.71 4.91 30.59
CA LYS A 67 -10.16 3.73 29.93
C LYS A 67 -9.07 4.12 28.96
N ALA A 68 -8.04 3.29 28.85
CA ALA A 68 -7.02 3.43 27.84
C ALA A 68 -6.70 2.08 27.21
N GLY A 69 -6.53 2.07 25.91
CA GLY A 69 -6.18 0.89 25.13
C GLY A 69 -5.07 1.17 24.15
N ARG A 70 -4.40 0.09 23.76
CA ARG A 70 -3.34 0.10 22.77
C ARG A 70 -3.43 -1.14 21.89
N ALA A 71 -3.13 -0.98 20.61
CA ALA A 71 -3.01 -2.08 19.67
C ALA A 71 -1.72 -1.90 18.88
N THR A 72 -0.79 -2.84 18.99
CA THR A 72 0.54 -2.76 18.38
C THR A 72 0.77 -3.94 17.44
N TYR A 73 1.63 -3.74 16.44
CA TYR A 73 2.10 -4.84 15.63
C TYR A 73 2.95 -5.78 16.48
N ILE A 74 2.79 -7.09 16.27
CA ILE A 74 3.40 -8.14 17.13
C ILE A 74 4.92 -8.14 17.12
N ARG A 75 5.56 -7.64 16.05
CA ARG A 75 7.02 -7.54 15.95
C ARG A 75 7.47 -6.11 16.20
N PRO A 76 8.48 -5.88 17.05
CA PRO A 76 9.07 -4.56 17.19
C PRO A 76 9.73 -4.12 15.87
N PHE A 77 9.77 -2.82 15.63
CA PHE A 77 10.39 -2.20 14.48
C PHE A 77 11.84 -1.80 14.82
N HIS A 78 12.79 -2.29 14.01
CA HIS A 78 14.20 -1.85 14.07
C HIS A 78 14.31 -0.49 13.36
N LEU A 79 14.20 0.58 14.14
CA LEU A 79 14.11 1.93 13.62
C LEU A 79 15.47 2.47 13.15
N TRP A 80 16.53 2.17 13.88
CA TRP A 80 17.89 2.58 13.55
C TRP A 80 18.91 1.60 14.15
N ASP A 81 20.11 1.54 13.59
CA ASP A 81 21.17 0.66 14.04
C ASP A 81 22.28 1.48 14.74
N ASN A 82 22.58 1.13 15.98
CA ASN A 82 23.55 1.84 16.80
C ASN A 82 25.02 1.71 16.31
N ARG A 83 25.31 0.74 15.44
CA ARG A 83 26.65 0.48 14.93
C ARG A 83 26.92 1.24 13.64
N SER A 84 26.02 1.13 12.68
CA SER A 84 26.10 1.82 11.39
C SER A 84 25.59 3.25 11.44
N ASN A 85 24.82 3.59 12.50
CA ASN A 85 24.07 4.85 12.64
C ASN A 85 23.05 5.07 11.50
N GLU A 86 22.71 4.02 10.79
CA GLU A 86 21.65 4.06 9.76
C GLU A 86 20.27 4.17 10.39
N LEU A 87 19.39 4.89 9.72
CA LEU A 87 18.02 5.18 10.14
C LEU A 87 17.05 4.70 9.08
N ALA A 88 16.05 3.94 9.47
CA ALA A 88 15.04 3.41 8.56
C ALA A 88 14.02 4.48 8.16
N SER A 89 13.60 4.45 6.90
CA SER A 89 12.40 5.12 6.42
C SER A 89 11.20 4.21 6.63
N PHE A 90 10.02 4.79 6.86
CA PHE A 90 8.78 4.01 6.89
C PHE A 90 7.60 4.76 6.30
N SER A 91 6.61 4.02 5.86
CA SER A 91 5.31 4.53 5.46
C SER A 91 4.21 3.68 6.08
N THR A 92 3.14 4.32 6.52
CA THR A 92 1.96 3.65 7.03
C THR A 92 0.70 4.36 6.56
N ASN A 93 -0.34 3.59 6.27
CA ASN A 93 -1.66 4.13 6.07
C ASN A 93 -2.69 3.25 6.77
N PHE A 94 -3.77 3.86 7.23
CA PHE A 94 -4.83 3.16 7.94
C PHE A 94 -6.17 3.87 7.75
N THR A 95 -7.24 3.09 7.76
CA THR A 95 -8.61 3.60 7.82
C THR A 95 -9.15 3.45 9.23
N PHE A 96 -9.82 4.49 9.70
CA PHE A 96 -10.35 4.53 11.05
C PHE A 96 -11.68 5.27 11.14
N VAL A 97 -12.37 5.05 12.23
CA VAL A 97 -13.60 5.75 12.58
C VAL A 97 -13.49 6.19 14.03
N ILE A 98 -13.70 7.47 14.26
CA ILE A 98 -13.99 8.02 15.59
C ILE A 98 -15.47 8.38 15.59
N ASP A 99 -16.24 7.85 16.56
CA ASP A 99 -17.68 7.98 16.61
C ASP A 99 -18.15 8.34 18.02
N SER A 100 -18.77 9.49 18.14
CA SER A 100 -19.32 9.98 19.41
C SER A 100 -20.62 9.27 19.84
N ASP A 101 -21.13 8.31 19.03
CA ASP A 101 -22.41 7.64 19.25
C ASP A 101 -23.60 8.64 19.28
N GLY A 102 -23.48 9.71 18.47
CA GLY A 102 -24.45 10.81 18.42
C GLY A 102 -24.35 11.82 19.56
N ALA A 103 -23.39 11.67 20.48
CA ALA A 103 -23.17 12.64 21.56
C ALA A 103 -22.56 13.94 21.02
N THR A 104 -22.96 15.08 21.59
CA THR A 104 -22.40 16.40 21.27
C THR A 104 -21.15 16.74 22.06
N ALA A 105 -20.85 15.96 23.11
CA ALA A 105 -19.65 16.07 23.93
C ALA A 105 -18.95 14.70 23.90
N TYR A 106 -17.72 14.65 23.43
CA TYR A 106 -16.90 13.46 23.21
C TYR A 106 -15.44 13.73 23.53
N ALA A 107 -14.65 12.69 23.74
CA ALA A 107 -13.22 12.71 24.06
C ALA A 107 -12.62 11.29 24.01
N ASP A 108 -11.28 11.12 23.94
CA ASP A 108 -10.22 12.14 23.86
C ASP A 108 -9.52 12.14 22.49
N GLY A 109 -9.62 11.04 21.69
CA GLY A 109 -8.99 10.92 20.37
C GLY A 109 -8.30 9.58 20.13
N LEU A 110 -7.65 9.49 18.97
CA LEU A 110 -6.90 8.33 18.50
C LEU A 110 -5.48 8.76 18.10
N THR A 111 -4.46 7.95 18.42
CA THR A 111 -3.10 8.19 17.95
C THR A 111 -2.55 7.02 17.15
N PHE A 112 -1.69 7.31 16.16
CA PHE A 112 -0.68 6.39 15.67
C PHE A 112 0.66 6.74 16.33
N PHE A 113 1.36 5.76 16.90
CA PHE A 113 2.56 6.04 17.69
C PHE A 113 3.69 5.06 17.43
N LEU A 114 4.92 5.53 17.71
CA LEU A 114 6.12 4.73 17.93
C LEU A 114 6.61 5.02 19.35
N ALA A 115 6.92 3.98 20.14
CA ALA A 115 7.39 4.15 21.53
C ALA A 115 8.36 3.06 21.94
N GLN A 116 9.02 3.28 23.07
CA GLN A 116 9.81 2.26 23.74
C GLN A 116 8.91 1.07 24.14
N ASN A 117 9.43 -0.15 23.99
CA ASN A 117 8.72 -1.37 24.43
C ASN A 117 8.44 -1.32 25.97
N ASN A 118 7.32 -1.88 26.39
CA ASN A 118 6.84 -1.86 27.78
C ASN A 118 6.59 -0.44 28.34
N SER A 119 6.31 0.54 27.50
CA SER A 119 5.94 1.88 27.93
C SER A 119 4.53 1.92 28.56
N VAL A 120 4.32 2.80 29.51
CA VAL A 120 3.05 2.95 30.26
C VAL A 120 1.90 3.36 29.32
N ILE A 121 0.68 2.92 29.63
CA ILE A 121 -0.56 3.32 28.93
C ILE A 121 -1.34 4.24 29.88
N SER A 122 -1.57 5.49 29.48
CA SER A 122 -2.21 6.48 30.34
C SER A 122 -3.60 6.88 29.83
N PRO A 123 -4.64 6.95 30.71
CA PRO A 123 -6.00 7.31 30.32
C PRO A 123 -6.22 8.82 30.14
N GLY A 124 -7.42 9.19 29.67
CA GLY A 124 -7.86 10.58 29.48
C GLY A 124 -7.14 11.27 28.34
N GLY A 125 -6.94 12.57 28.41
CA GLY A 125 -6.29 13.40 27.40
C GLY A 125 -4.88 12.97 27.00
N SER A 126 -4.34 11.93 27.63
CA SER A 126 -3.09 11.27 27.21
C SER A 126 -3.26 10.34 26.01
N MET A 127 -4.47 10.03 25.60
CA MET A 127 -4.81 9.15 24.46
C MET A 127 -4.05 7.80 24.45
N GLY A 128 -3.74 7.24 25.65
CA GLY A 128 -2.97 5.99 25.81
C GLY A 128 -1.46 6.13 25.58
N LEU A 129 -0.95 7.34 25.38
CA LEU A 129 0.48 7.63 25.26
C LEU A 129 1.19 7.54 26.62
N PRO A 130 2.52 7.26 26.64
CA PRO A 130 3.28 7.06 27.88
C PRO A 130 3.66 8.37 28.55
N VAL A 131 2.69 9.04 29.15
CA VAL A 131 2.88 10.29 29.90
C VAL A 131 2.47 10.12 31.37
N ASN A 132 2.99 10.95 32.23
CA ASN A 132 2.53 10.99 33.62
C ASN A 132 1.22 11.78 33.66
N GLY A 133 0.15 11.22 34.24
CA GLY A 133 -1.17 11.86 34.32
C GLY A 133 -1.24 13.21 35.03
N THR A 134 -0.15 13.64 35.70
CA THR A 134 -0.04 14.94 36.34
C THR A 134 0.87 15.92 35.60
N THR A 135 1.63 15.45 34.61
CA THR A 135 2.54 16.27 33.80
C THR A 135 2.37 15.94 32.34
N ILE A 136 2.52 16.92 31.46
CA ILE A 136 2.47 16.74 29.99
C ILE A 136 3.71 16.03 29.42
N ASN A 137 4.72 15.78 30.28
CA ASN A 137 5.99 15.17 29.87
C ASN A 137 5.91 13.65 29.92
N SER A 138 6.59 13.02 28.97
CA SER A 138 6.63 11.57 28.84
C SER A 138 7.37 10.89 30.00
N THR A 139 6.90 9.69 30.35
CA THR A 139 7.62 8.74 31.22
C THR A 139 8.56 7.84 30.40
N ASN A 140 8.27 7.66 29.11
CA ASN A 140 9.04 6.90 28.13
C ASN A 140 9.04 7.64 26.80
N PRO A 141 10.14 7.60 26.02
CA PRO A 141 10.20 8.28 24.73
C PRO A 141 9.15 7.74 23.74
N PHE A 142 8.50 8.67 23.03
CA PHE A 142 7.54 8.36 21.98
C PHE A 142 7.50 9.44 20.89
N VAL A 143 7.04 9.05 19.71
CA VAL A 143 6.60 9.95 18.65
C VAL A 143 5.20 9.51 18.24
N ALA A 144 4.25 10.45 18.20
CA ALA A 144 2.86 10.18 17.88
C ALA A 144 2.31 11.17 16.85
N VAL A 145 1.37 10.68 16.05
CA VAL A 145 0.45 11.49 15.28
C VAL A 145 -0.91 11.36 15.93
N GLU A 146 -1.40 12.44 16.52
CA GLU A 146 -2.66 12.49 17.25
C GLU A 146 -3.80 13.00 16.36
N PHE A 147 -4.96 12.39 16.48
CA PHE A 147 -6.26 12.82 15.98
C PHE A 147 -7.10 13.21 17.19
N ASP A 148 -6.83 14.41 17.69
CA ASP A 148 -7.39 14.92 18.93
C ASP A 148 -8.79 15.50 18.68
N THR A 149 -9.76 15.08 19.50
CA THR A 149 -11.17 15.44 19.42
C THR A 149 -11.66 16.20 20.63
N PHE A 150 -10.79 16.39 21.65
CA PHE A 150 -11.12 17.10 22.88
C PHE A 150 -10.27 18.35 23.05
N GLN A 151 -10.77 19.34 23.75
CA GLN A 151 -10.06 20.62 23.96
C GLN A 151 -9.44 20.68 25.37
N ASN A 152 -8.18 20.32 25.47
CA ASN A 152 -7.40 20.42 26.70
C ASN A 152 -6.79 21.82 26.84
N ARG A 153 -7.21 22.57 27.85
CA ARG A 153 -6.81 23.98 28.01
C ARG A 153 -5.33 24.20 28.25
N ASP A 154 -4.64 23.19 28.77
CA ASP A 154 -3.29 23.31 29.29
C ASP A 154 -2.21 23.04 28.24
N TRP A 155 -2.51 22.24 27.16
CA TRP A 155 -1.49 21.85 26.17
C TRP A 155 -1.95 21.88 24.71
N ASP A 156 -3.26 21.99 24.45
CA ASP A 156 -3.74 22.01 23.06
C ASP A 156 -3.40 23.34 22.37
N PRO A 157 -3.24 23.26 21.04
CA PRO A 157 -2.82 24.41 20.26
C PRO A 157 -3.90 25.51 20.23
N ARG A 158 -3.42 26.76 20.18
CA ARG A 158 -4.24 27.96 20.11
C ARG A 158 -3.98 28.73 18.82
N ASP A 159 -4.98 29.42 18.34
CA ASP A 159 -4.87 30.35 17.22
C ASP A 159 -4.17 31.66 17.60
N SER A 160 -4.00 32.57 16.63
CA SER A 160 -3.41 33.90 16.85
C SER A 160 -4.17 34.78 17.85
N ASN A 161 -5.43 34.45 18.14
CA ASN A 161 -6.28 35.15 19.11
C ASN A 161 -6.31 34.43 20.47
N ASN A 162 -5.41 33.49 20.70
CA ASN A 162 -5.33 32.70 21.92
C ASN A 162 -6.56 31.81 22.18
N THR A 163 -7.33 31.48 21.14
CA THR A 163 -8.48 30.58 21.18
C THR A 163 -8.06 29.14 20.85
N LEU A 164 -8.54 28.13 21.56
CA LEU A 164 -8.32 26.72 21.23
C LEU A 164 -8.85 26.42 19.82
N ILE A 165 -8.06 25.71 19.01
CA ILE A 165 -8.42 25.47 17.60
C ILE A 165 -9.50 24.39 17.41
N GLY A 166 -9.85 23.65 18.49
CA GLY A 166 -10.78 22.51 18.45
C GLY A 166 -10.11 21.26 17.90
N ASP A 167 -10.92 20.40 17.26
CA ASP A 167 -10.41 19.16 16.67
C ASP A 167 -9.20 19.43 15.79
N HIS A 168 -8.13 18.69 16.00
CA HIS A 168 -6.88 18.89 15.29
C HIS A 168 -6.10 17.59 15.09
N VAL A 169 -5.18 17.61 14.12
CA VAL A 169 -4.18 16.56 13.96
C VAL A 169 -2.83 17.16 14.28
N GLY A 170 -2.10 16.52 15.17
CA GLY A 170 -0.82 16.99 15.68
C GLY A 170 0.29 15.96 15.57
N ILE A 171 1.53 16.46 15.60
CA ILE A 171 2.74 15.64 15.75
C ILE A 171 3.28 15.92 17.15
N SER A 172 3.34 14.88 17.97
CA SER A 172 3.76 14.93 19.38
C SER A 172 5.04 14.14 19.60
N ILE A 173 6.04 14.77 20.24
CA ILE A 173 7.35 14.19 20.49
C ILE A 173 7.64 14.21 22.00
N SER A 174 7.50 13.06 22.64
CA SER A 174 7.72 12.86 24.09
C SER A 174 6.99 13.89 24.96
N SER A 175 5.90 14.48 24.45
CA SER A 175 5.07 15.48 25.12
C SER A 175 3.67 15.45 24.52
N LEU A 176 2.64 15.80 25.30
CA LEU A 176 1.27 16.00 24.79
C LEU A 176 1.12 17.32 24.02
N THR A 177 2.03 18.25 24.17
CA THR A 177 2.04 19.47 23.37
C THR A 177 2.60 19.16 21.99
N SER A 178 1.78 19.26 20.98
CA SER A 178 2.15 19.05 19.58
C SER A 178 3.20 20.04 19.10
N VAL A 179 4.33 19.54 18.54
CA VAL A 179 5.39 20.38 17.91
C VAL A 179 4.94 20.98 16.59
N ARG A 180 3.96 20.35 15.93
CA ARG A 180 3.25 20.84 14.74
C ARG A 180 1.84 20.32 14.78
N TYR A 181 0.89 21.12 14.28
CA TYR A 181 -0.52 20.76 14.25
C TYR A 181 -1.24 21.42 13.07
N GLN A 182 -2.38 20.86 12.74
CA GLN A 182 -3.30 21.41 11.73
C GLN A 182 -4.74 21.19 12.20
N LYS A 183 -5.59 22.22 12.08
CA LYS A 183 -7.03 22.08 12.37
C LYS A 183 -7.61 20.96 11.55
N TRP A 184 -8.30 20.04 12.19
CA TRP A 184 -8.97 18.93 11.53
C TRP A 184 -10.41 19.29 11.19
N LEU A 185 -10.79 19.09 9.93
CA LEU A 185 -12.17 19.19 9.49
C LEU A 185 -12.84 17.83 9.75
N SER A 186 -13.02 17.49 11.02
CA SER A 186 -13.57 16.21 11.49
C SER A 186 -15.09 16.11 11.25
N ASN A 187 -15.65 14.92 11.41
CA ASN A 187 -17.08 14.67 11.52
C ASN A 187 -17.33 13.49 12.46
N ILE A 188 -17.05 13.72 13.73
CA ILE A 188 -17.10 12.69 14.80
C ILE A 188 -18.52 12.26 15.10
N THR A 189 -19.49 13.19 15.10
CA THR A 189 -20.90 12.90 15.39
C THR A 189 -21.56 12.02 14.32
N GLY A 190 -20.98 11.98 13.12
CA GLY A 190 -21.47 11.15 12.01
C GLY A 190 -20.78 9.81 11.88
N GLY A 191 -19.79 9.48 12.72
CA GLY A 191 -19.03 8.22 12.68
C GLY A 191 -18.46 7.90 11.30
N ARG A 192 -17.93 8.92 10.59
CA ARG A 192 -17.49 8.78 9.19
C ARG A 192 -16.10 8.15 9.10
N VAL A 193 -15.93 7.31 8.09
CA VAL A 193 -14.62 6.70 7.81
C VAL A 193 -13.61 7.75 7.41
N CYS A 194 -12.49 7.79 8.12
CA CYS A 194 -11.31 8.60 7.83
C CYS A 194 -10.17 7.71 7.38
N GLN A 195 -9.21 8.28 6.68
CA GLN A 195 -7.96 7.63 6.31
C GLN A 195 -6.80 8.58 6.62
N ALA A 196 -5.71 8.02 7.10
CA ALA A 196 -4.46 8.73 7.34
C ALA A 196 -3.31 8.06 6.58
N TRP A 197 -2.34 8.89 6.16
CA TRP A 197 -1.08 8.50 5.52
C TRP A 197 0.05 9.20 6.25
N ILE A 198 0.95 8.44 6.81
CA ILE A 198 2.10 8.93 7.56
C ILE A 198 3.35 8.35 6.89
N THR A 199 4.31 9.20 6.57
CA THR A 199 5.58 8.80 5.99
C THR A 199 6.73 9.46 6.73
N TYR A 200 7.77 8.70 7.01
CA TYR A 200 9.03 9.19 7.51
C TYR A 200 10.14 8.87 6.52
N ASP A 201 10.83 9.88 6.08
CA ASP A 201 11.99 9.78 5.21
C ASP A 201 13.26 9.98 6.04
N SER A 202 14.09 8.95 6.15
CA SER A 202 15.30 8.96 6.98
C SER A 202 16.40 9.87 6.44
N VAL A 203 16.41 10.16 5.12
CA VAL A 203 17.40 11.02 4.49
C VAL A 203 17.13 12.48 4.78
N THR A 204 15.88 12.90 4.63
CA THR A 204 15.43 14.27 4.94
C THR A 204 15.01 14.44 6.38
N GLN A 205 14.93 13.34 7.13
CA GLN A 205 14.45 13.29 8.53
C GLN A 205 13.05 13.92 8.68
N ASN A 206 12.22 13.84 7.64
CA ASN A 206 10.94 14.51 7.60
C ASN A 206 9.78 13.52 7.85
N LEU A 207 9.00 13.80 8.89
CA LEU A 207 7.74 13.13 9.19
C LEU A 207 6.60 13.92 8.55
N SER A 208 5.92 13.31 7.58
CA SER A 208 4.83 13.93 6.81
C SER A 208 3.52 13.20 7.07
N VAL A 209 2.47 13.97 7.31
CA VAL A 209 1.13 13.46 7.62
C VAL A 209 0.11 14.06 6.67
N SER A 210 -0.75 13.23 6.12
CA SER A 210 -1.96 13.67 5.43
C SER A 210 -3.14 12.81 5.85
N PHE A 211 -4.33 13.40 5.89
CA PHE A 211 -5.51 12.76 6.48
C PHE A 211 -6.80 13.25 5.86
N THR A 212 -7.85 12.48 6.05
CA THR A 212 -9.20 12.82 5.60
C THR A 212 -9.83 13.88 6.50
N GLY A 213 -10.42 14.91 5.87
CA GLY A 213 -11.33 15.87 6.51
C GLY A 213 -12.66 15.96 5.74
N PHE A 214 -13.61 16.75 6.28
CA PHE A 214 -14.94 16.91 5.70
C PHE A 214 -15.28 18.40 5.60
N ARG A 215 -15.60 18.87 4.39
CA ARG A 215 -16.09 20.23 4.16
C ARG A 215 -17.46 20.17 3.46
N ASN A 216 -18.50 20.70 4.07
CA ASN A 216 -19.84 20.67 3.52
C ASN A 216 -20.26 19.25 3.06
N ASN A 217 -20.04 18.23 3.89
CA ASN A 217 -20.24 16.81 3.60
C ASN A 217 -19.34 16.21 2.48
N THR A 218 -18.45 16.98 1.87
CA THR A 218 -17.50 16.49 0.88
C THR A 218 -16.22 16.04 1.59
N VAL A 219 -15.72 14.87 1.21
CA VAL A 219 -14.42 14.35 1.67
C VAL A 219 -13.31 15.19 1.07
N VAL A 220 -12.41 15.70 1.89
CA VAL A 220 -11.21 16.44 1.47
C VAL A 220 -9.99 15.81 2.09
N ARG A 221 -8.89 15.74 1.34
CA ARG A 221 -7.60 15.33 1.90
C ARG A 221 -6.87 16.57 2.40
N GLN A 222 -6.62 16.61 3.71
CA GLN A 222 -5.80 17.64 4.33
C GLN A 222 -4.33 17.21 4.26
N VAL A 223 -3.47 18.11 3.79
CA VAL A 223 -2.04 17.86 3.54
C VAL A 223 -1.22 19.02 4.10
N GLY A 224 0.11 18.82 4.22
CA GLY A 224 1.03 19.90 4.62
C GLY A 224 1.40 19.86 6.10
N LEU A 225 0.87 18.92 6.90
CA LEU A 225 1.38 18.70 8.25
C LEU A 225 2.69 17.92 8.15
N MET A 226 3.81 18.55 8.54
CA MET A 226 5.13 17.95 8.46
C MET A 226 6.07 18.51 9.55
N TYR A 227 7.02 17.71 9.98
CA TYR A 227 8.04 18.11 10.96
C TYR A 227 9.35 17.36 10.72
N THR A 228 10.46 18.09 10.70
CA THR A 228 11.80 17.50 10.55
C THR A 228 12.34 17.12 11.93
N VAL A 229 12.64 15.85 12.12
CA VAL A 229 13.15 15.28 13.37
C VAL A 229 14.05 14.08 13.11
N ASP A 230 15.21 14.06 13.70
CA ASP A 230 16.06 12.86 13.73
C ASP A 230 15.55 11.91 14.82
N LEU A 231 14.90 10.82 14.40
CA LEU A 231 14.28 9.86 15.31
C LEU A 231 15.29 9.12 16.20
N ARG A 232 16.58 9.06 15.83
CA ARG A 232 17.66 8.50 16.68
C ARG A 232 17.87 9.26 17.98
N ASN A 233 17.60 10.58 17.95
CA ASN A 233 17.71 11.43 19.11
C ASN A 233 16.52 11.37 20.06
N VAL A 234 15.42 10.72 19.64
CA VAL A 234 14.14 10.69 20.34
C VAL A 234 13.76 9.30 20.79
N LEU A 235 14.00 8.29 19.96
CA LEU A 235 13.52 6.92 20.13
C LEU A 235 14.68 5.93 20.27
N PRO A 236 14.48 4.82 21.00
CA PRO A 236 15.46 3.74 21.05
C PRO A 236 15.58 3.04 19.70
N GLU A 237 16.63 2.25 19.53
CA GLU A 237 16.92 1.44 18.34
C GLU A 237 15.75 0.55 17.92
N TRP A 238 15.08 -0.05 18.89
CA TRP A 238 13.90 -0.88 18.69
C TRP A 238 12.67 -0.26 19.32
N VAL A 239 11.60 -0.15 18.54
CA VAL A 239 10.35 0.47 18.98
C VAL A 239 9.16 -0.46 18.74
N ILE A 240 8.13 -0.32 19.57
CA ILE A 240 6.78 -0.77 19.29
C ILE A 240 6.04 0.32 18.52
N PHE A 241 5.09 -0.05 17.66
CA PHE A 241 4.30 0.89 16.88
C PHE A 241 2.88 0.37 16.67
N GLY A 242 1.96 1.28 16.53
CA GLY A 242 0.55 0.97 16.37
C GLY A 242 -0.36 2.10 16.79
N PHE A 243 -1.50 1.77 17.40
CA PHE A 243 -2.55 2.71 17.77
C PHE A 243 -2.75 2.75 19.28
N SER A 244 -3.04 3.93 19.80
CA SER A 244 -3.51 4.08 21.17
C SER A 244 -4.66 5.09 21.23
N ALA A 245 -5.54 4.92 22.18
CA ALA A 245 -6.65 5.81 22.46
C ALA A 245 -7.01 5.73 23.94
N ALA A 246 -7.66 6.75 24.44
CA ALA A 246 -8.19 6.76 25.79
C ALA A 246 -9.51 7.51 25.87
N THR A 247 -10.19 7.37 27.00
CA THR A 247 -11.38 8.11 27.39
C THR A 247 -11.16 8.74 28.75
N GLY A 248 -11.69 9.94 28.94
CA GLY A 248 -11.70 10.64 30.20
C GLY A 248 -13.05 10.55 30.91
N ALA A 249 -13.61 11.70 31.28
CA ALA A 249 -15.00 11.83 31.75
C ALA A 249 -16.01 11.66 30.60
N LEU A 250 -15.61 12.00 29.38
CA LEU A 250 -16.35 11.80 28.12
C LEU A 250 -15.77 10.56 27.40
N PHE A 251 -16.48 10.08 26.38
CA PHE A 251 -16.05 8.93 25.60
C PHE A 251 -16.42 9.07 24.13
N GLU A 252 -15.73 8.32 23.31
CA GLU A 252 -16.00 8.06 21.90
C GLU A 252 -15.50 6.66 21.54
N LYS A 253 -16.00 6.11 20.44
CA LYS A 253 -15.55 4.83 19.90
C LYS A 253 -14.38 5.08 18.95
N ASN A 254 -13.26 4.43 19.20
CA ASN A 254 -12.05 4.53 18.36
C ASN A 254 -11.80 3.18 17.69
N ASN A 255 -12.11 3.10 16.39
CA ASN A 255 -12.06 1.87 15.61
C ASN A 255 -11.09 2.00 14.43
N VAL A 256 -10.11 1.09 14.30
CA VAL A 256 -9.20 0.99 13.14
C VAL A 256 -9.59 -0.22 12.30
N ARG A 257 -9.92 0.00 11.02
CA ARG A 257 -10.50 -1.01 10.12
C ARG A 257 -9.49 -1.67 9.20
N SER A 258 -8.48 -0.91 8.76
CA SER A 258 -7.39 -1.41 7.93
C SER A 258 -6.09 -0.75 8.33
N TRP A 259 -4.98 -1.44 8.15
CA TRP A 259 -3.66 -0.92 8.48
C TRP A 259 -2.60 -1.53 7.58
N SER A 260 -1.82 -0.71 6.90
CA SER A 260 -0.62 -1.11 6.19
C SER A 260 0.61 -0.38 6.72
N PHE A 261 1.74 -1.05 6.70
CA PHE A 261 3.02 -0.51 7.11
C PHE A 261 4.12 -1.08 6.23
N SER A 262 5.11 -0.26 5.88
CA SER A 262 6.31 -0.68 5.15
C SER A 262 7.50 0.14 5.63
N SER A 263 8.62 -0.52 5.92
CA SER A 263 9.89 0.10 6.26
C SER A 263 10.98 -0.25 5.26
N SER A 264 12.04 0.58 5.17
CA SER A 264 13.28 0.23 4.48
C SER A 264 14.09 -0.79 5.29
N ASP A 265 14.96 -1.53 4.60
CA ASP A 265 16.00 -2.34 5.26
C ASP A 265 17.11 -1.44 5.79
N LEU A 266 17.68 -1.80 6.94
CA LEU A 266 18.94 -1.26 7.44
C LEU A 266 20.07 -2.17 6.95
N GLN A 267 21.06 -1.62 6.23
CA GLN A 267 22.23 -2.36 5.78
C GLN A 267 23.21 -2.51 6.95
N VAL A 268 23.34 -3.70 7.49
CA VAL A 268 24.33 -4.03 8.52
C VAL A 268 25.60 -4.52 7.80
N ASP A 269 26.66 -3.72 7.83
CA ASP A 269 27.98 -4.12 7.30
C ASP A 269 28.56 -5.27 8.13
N GLU A 270 28.61 -6.48 7.55
CA GLU A 270 29.20 -7.69 8.17
C GLU A 270 30.74 -7.69 8.28
N ASN A 271 31.43 -6.64 7.87
CA ASN A 271 32.89 -6.65 7.66
C ASN A 271 33.75 -5.92 8.71
N ASN A 272 33.28 -5.69 9.94
CA ASN A 272 34.21 -5.17 10.97
C ASN A 272 34.16 -5.95 12.27
N GLY A 273 35.32 -6.49 12.55
CA GLY A 273 35.77 -7.39 13.59
C GLY A 273 35.24 -7.23 15.02
N LEU A 274 35.27 -8.36 15.72
CA LEU A 274 34.98 -8.58 17.16
C LEU A 274 35.66 -7.55 18.08
N PRO A 275 34.97 -7.06 19.11
CA PRO A 275 35.56 -6.26 20.18
C PRO A 275 36.30 -7.12 21.19
N PRO A 276 37.30 -6.55 21.92
CA PRO A 276 38.18 -7.30 22.82
C PRO A 276 37.52 -7.65 24.15
N THR A 277 37.76 -8.89 24.57
CA THR A 277 37.34 -9.46 25.84
C THR A 277 38.08 -8.78 27.01
N THR A 278 37.34 -8.24 27.96
CA THR A 278 37.87 -7.91 29.29
C THR A 278 37.47 -8.97 30.31
N ASN A 279 38.48 -9.53 30.98
CA ASN A 279 38.36 -10.51 32.07
C ASN A 279 37.77 -9.90 33.33
N PRO A 280 36.93 -10.63 34.10
CA PRO A 280 36.64 -10.25 35.48
C PRO A 280 37.49 -11.04 36.48
N GLY A 281 38.01 -10.36 37.50
CA GLY A 281 38.71 -10.91 38.64
C GLY A 281 37.73 -11.38 39.76
N PRO A 282 38.22 -11.93 40.89
CA PRO A 282 37.68 -13.16 41.47
C PRO A 282 36.65 -12.99 42.61
N ASN A 283 35.91 -14.10 42.81
CA ASN A 283 34.91 -14.37 43.86
C ASN A 283 35.32 -14.09 45.29
N PRO A 284 34.33 -13.98 46.19
CA PRO A 284 34.42 -14.79 47.40
C PRO A 284 33.24 -15.76 47.66
N THR A 285 33.63 -16.86 48.23
CA THR A 285 32.97 -18.04 48.73
C THR A 285 31.86 -17.86 49.76
N SER A 286 30.91 -18.80 49.75
CA SER A 286 30.39 -19.58 50.89
C SER A 286 28.85 -19.75 50.82
N ASN A 287 28.26 -20.86 50.73
CA ASN A 287 27.97 -21.95 51.64
C ASN A 287 27.02 -22.96 50.98
N LYS A 288 27.39 -24.22 51.04
CA LYS A 288 26.60 -25.41 50.67
C LYS A 288 25.73 -25.85 51.85
N ASN A 289 24.53 -26.27 51.51
CA ASN A 289 23.81 -27.48 51.89
C ASN A 289 22.35 -27.17 52.16
N SER A 290 21.51 -27.77 51.35
CA SER A 290 20.12 -28.13 51.64
C SER A 290 19.13 -28.01 50.45
N MET A 291 19.55 -28.31 49.20
CA MET A 291 18.58 -28.25 48.08
C MET A 291 18.75 -29.36 47.03
N VAL A 292 19.50 -30.40 47.30
CA VAL A 292 19.80 -31.46 46.32
C VAL A 292 18.57 -32.35 46.04
N GLY A 293 17.67 -32.55 47.00
CA GLY A 293 16.48 -33.35 46.85
C GLY A 293 15.34 -32.71 46.04
N LEU A 294 15.24 -31.38 46.06
CA LEU A 294 14.18 -30.65 45.38
C LEU A 294 14.51 -30.41 43.88
N ILE A 295 15.79 -30.31 43.57
CA ILE A 295 16.28 -30.10 42.19
C ILE A 295 16.15 -31.38 41.36
N ALA A 296 16.34 -32.58 41.96
CA ALA A 296 16.18 -33.85 41.25
C ALA A 296 14.73 -34.18 40.91
N GLY A 297 13.75 -33.79 41.72
CA GLY A 297 12.32 -34.00 41.45
C GLY A 297 11.78 -33.05 40.39
N LEU A 298 12.22 -31.79 40.39
CA LEU A 298 11.81 -30.77 39.40
C LEU A 298 12.41 -31.03 38.00
N SER A 299 13.64 -31.55 37.92
CA SER A 299 14.29 -31.84 36.63
C SER A 299 13.62 -32.98 35.88
N VAL A 300 13.12 -34.02 36.57
CA VAL A 300 12.38 -35.14 35.95
C VAL A 300 10.99 -34.66 35.49
N GLY A 301 10.31 -33.85 36.25
CA GLY A 301 9.02 -33.25 35.87
C GLY A 301 9.12 -32.31 34.66
N VAL A 302 10.12 -31.47 34.64
CA VAL A 302 10.36 -30.55 33.50
C VAL A 302 10.75 -31.31 32.23
N THR A 303 11.61 -32.35 32.34
CA THR A 303 11.95 -33.17 31.16
C THR A 303 10.75 -33.92 30.62
N PHE A 304 9.87 -34.43 31.49
CA PHE A 304 8.65 -35.11 31.05
C PHE A 304 7.68 -34.13 30.36
N LEU A 305 7.51 -32.91 30.89
CA LEU A 305 6.68 -31.88 30.26
C LEU A 305 7.27 -31.41 28.93
N VAL A 306 8.60 -31.28 28.82
CA VAL A 306 9.27 -30.93 27.57
C VAL A 306 9.12 -32.03 26.53
N VAL A 307 9.26 -33.29 26.91
CA VAL A 307 9.04 -34.44 26.02
C VAL A 307 7.58 -34.54 25.60
N LEU A 308 6.64 -34.34 26.53
CA LEU A 308 5.21 -34.30 26.23
C LEU A 308 4.85 -33.15 25.29
N ALA A 309 5.37 -31.94 25.56
CA ALA A 309 5.20 -30.78 24.70
C ALA A 309 5.82 -31.01 23.31
N PHE A 310 6.99 -31.64 23.24
CA PHE A 310 7.64 -32.02 21.98
C PHE A 310 6.84 -33.07 21.19
N VAL A 311 6.28 -34.09 21.88
CA VAL A 311 5.42 -35.08 21.23
C VAL A 311 4.12 -34.46 20.74
N LEU A 312 3.51 -33.56 21.54
CA LEU A 312 2.31 -32.83 21.14
C LEU A 312 2.60 -31.84 19.98
N TRP A 313 3.75 -31.17 20.01
CA TRP A 313 4.22 -30.33 18.93
C TRP A 313 4.49 -31.10 17.64
N ARG A 314 5.16 -32.30 17.75
CA ARG A 314 5.34 -33.18 16.58
C ARG A 314 4.00 -33.72 16.04
N ARG A 315 3.03 -34.06 16.91
CA ARG A 315 1.69 -34.48 16.48
C ARG A 315 0.92 -33.33 15.81
N ARG A 316 1.01 -32.10 16.35
CA ARG A 316 0.43 -30.91 15.72
C ARG A 316 1.11 -30.56 14.39
N LYS A 317 2.44 -30.66 14.31
CA LYS A 317 3.19 -30.45 13.09
C LYS A 317 2.86 -31.49 12.01
N LYS A 318 2.66 -32.75 12.40
CA LYS A 318 2.25 -33.81 11.48
C LYS A 318 0.79 -33.66 11.01
N LYS A 319 -0.10 -33.14 11.87
CA LYS A 319 -1.49 -32.80 11.47
C LYS A 319 -1.54 -31.59 10.55
N LYS A 320 -0.69 -30.59 10.80
CA LYS A 320 -0.61 -29.38 9.94
C LYS A 320 0.03 -29.67 8.57
N SER A 321 0.98 -30.63 8.47
CA SER A 321 1.52 -31.07 7.18
C SER A 321 0.51 -31.86 6.34
N SER A 322 -0.46 -32.55 6.95
CA SER A 322 -1.51 -33.20 6.19
C SER A 322 -2.62 -32.26 5.72
N GLU A 323 -2.88 -31.16 6.45
CA GLU A 323 -3.82 -30.12 6.01
C GLU A 323 -3.20 -29.25 4.90
N ASP A 324 -1.88 -28.97 4.97
CA ASP A 324 -1.14 -28.26 3.92
C ASP A 324 -0.95 -29.14 2.65
N GLU A 325 -0.85 -30.49 2.79
CA GLU A 325 -0.80 -31.42 1.66
C GLU A 325 -2.18 -31.58 0.96
N ASP A 326 -3.28 -31.48 1.70
CA ASP A 326 -4.65 -31.53 1.14
C ASP A 326 -5.03 -30.24 0.41
N GLU A 327 -4.59 -29.05 0.86
CA GLU A 327 -4.74 -27.78 0.12
C GLU A 327 -3.85 -27.74 -1.14
N ASP A 328 -2.60 -28.21 -1.07
CA ASP A 328 -1.69 -28.34 -2.22
C ASP A 328 -2.25 -29.34 -3.25
N LEU A 329 -2.82 -30.47 -2.79
CA LEU A 329 -3.43 -31.46 -3.67
C LEU A 329 -4.69 -30.93 -4.36
N GLY A 330 -5.51 -30.13 -3.67
CA GLY A 330 -6.69 -29.46 -4.21
C GLY A 330 -6.33 -28.47 -5.31
N PHE A 331 -5.29 -27.63 -5.07
CA PHE A 331 -4.79 -26.67 -6.02
C PHE A 331 -4.16 -27.33 -7.26
N ASP A 332 -3.37 -28.40 -7.08
CA ASP A 332 -2.78 -29.18 -8.19
C ASP A 332 -3.85 -29.89 -9.03
N ILE A 333 -4.93 -30.39 -8.43
CA ILE A 333 -6.02 -31.07 -9.14
C ILE A 333 -6.82 -30.06 -9.97
N GLU A 334 -7.11 -28.87 -9.41
CA GLU A 334 -7.84 -27.81 -10.12
C GLU A 334 -7.02 -27.25 -11.29
N MET A 335 -5.72 -27.02 -11.10
CA MET A 335 -4.79 -26.59 -12.15
C MET A 335 -4.59 -27.66 -13.24
N ASN A 336 -4.38 -28.93 -12.88
CA ASN A 336 -4.20 -30.01 -13.84
C ASN A 336 -5.45 -30.20 -14.70
N ASN A 337 -6.65 -30.17 -14.13
CA ASN A 337 -7.90 -30.35 -14.87
C ASN A 337 -8.16 -29.20 -15.87
N GLU A 338 -7.78 -27.97 -15.57
CA GLU A 338 -7.91 -26.85 -16.52
C GLU A 338 -6.88 -26.93 -17.68
N PHE A 339 -5.69 -27.53 -17.47
CA PHE A 339 -4.59 -27.53 -18.45
C PHE A 339 -4.43 -28.86 -19.23
N GLU A 340 -5.01 -29.97 -18.81
CA GLU A 340 -4.95 -31.27 -19.53
C GLU A 340 -5.72 -31.29 -20.85
N MET A 341 -6.52 -30.26 -21.16
CA MET A 341 -7.25 -30.15 -22.41
C MET A 341 -6.43 -29.66 -23.63
N GLY A 342 -5.10 -29.72 -23.58
CA GLY A 342 -4.27 -29.90 -24.78
C GLY A 342 -3.70 -28.64 -25.46
N THR A 343 -3.97 -27.39 -24.99
CA THR A 343 -3.39 -26.14 -25.56
C THR A 343 -2.73 -25.22 -24.54
N GLY A 344 -2.59 -25.66 -23.31
CA GLY A 344 -2.04 -24.91 -22.20
C GLY A 344 -0.51 -24.85 -22.14
N PRO A 345 0.09 -24.04 -21.23
CA PRO A 345 1.53 -24.01 -20.96
C PRO A 345 2.05 -25.37 -20.47
N LYS A 346 3.27 -25.74 -20.89
CA LYS A 346 3.90 -27.04 -20.55
C LYS A 346 4.17 -27.11 -19.05
N ARG A 347 3.87 -28.24 -18.40
CA ARG A 347 4.38 -28.53 -17.05
C ARG A 347 5.84 -28.98 -17.15
N PHE A 348 6.71 -28.34 -16.39
CA PHE A 348 8.12 -28.68 -16.25
C PHE A 348 8.39 -29.36 -14.92
N SER A 349 9.37 -30.27 -14.87
CA SER A 349 9.85 -30.80 -13.59
C SER A 349 10.80 -29.80 -12.92
N TYR A 350 10.83 -29.82 -11.59
CA TYR A 350 11.79 -28.99 -10.83
C TYR A 350 13.23 -29.27 -11.23
N GLN A 351 13.58 -30.54 -11.47
CA GLN A 351 14.94 -30.92 -11.86
C GLN A 351 15.34 -30.38 -13.23
N GLU A 352 14.41 -30.35 -14.18
CA GLU A 352 14.67 -29.78 -15.51
C GLU A 352 14.96 -28.27 -15.40
N LEU A 353 14.16 -27.53 -14.62
CA LEU A 353 14.34 -26.09 -14.42
C LEU A 353 15.60 -25.76 -13.59
N ALA A 354 15.88 -26.53 -12.54
CA ALA A 354 17.10 -26.37 -11.76
C ALA A 354 18.35 -26.57 -12.63
N ARG A 355 18.39 -27.64 -13.45
CA ARG A 355 19.51 -27.87 -14.38
C ARG A 355 19.62 -26.76 -15.44
N SER A 356 18.48 -26.29 -15.98
CA SER A 356 18.48 -25.26 -17.01
C SER A 356 19.01 -23.92 -16.51
N THR A 357 18.83 -23.61 -15.22
CA THR A 357 19.25 -22.35 -14.55
C THR A 357 20.54 -22.48 -13.75
N GLY A 358 21.29 -23.62 -13.88
CA GLY A 358 22.49 -23.86 -13.08
C GLY A 358 22.22 -23.88 -11.59
N GLU A 359 21.17 -24.60 -11.14
CA GLU A 359 20.68 -24.67 -9.75
C GLU A 359 20.27 -23.31 -9.19
N PHE A 360 19.67 -22.44 -10.04
CA PHE A 360 19.29 -21.07 -9.70
C PHE A 360 20.47 -20.23 -9.23
N SER A 361 21.59 -20.38 -9.93
CA SER A 361 22.85 -19.69 -9.63
C SER A 361 22.70 -18.18 -9.72
N GLU A 362 23.35 -17.44 -8.83
CA GLU A 362 23.39 -15.96 -8.85
C GLU A 362 23.96 -15.41 -10.18
N ASN A 363 24.84 -16.15 -10.86
CA ASN A 363 25.36 -15.76 -12.17
C ASN A 363 24.31 -15.78 -13.29
N GLU A 364 23.24 -16.55 -13.12
CA GLU A 364 22.13 -16.62 -14.05
C GLU A 364 20.92 -15.74 -13.61
N LYS A 365 21.05 -15.02 -12.50
CA LYS A 365 20.01 -14.15 -11.98
C LYS A 365 19.86 -12.91 -12.87
N LEU A 366 18.66 -12.73 -13.43
CA LEU A 366 18.31 -11.60 -14.28
C LEU A 366 17.77 -10.41 -13.46
N GLY A 367 17.16 -10.69 -12.31
CA GLY A 367 16.62 -9.71 -11.41
C GLY A 367 15.94 -10.34 -10.20
N GLU A 368 15.64 -9.51 -9.21
CA GLU A 368 14.90 -9.89 -8.01
C GLU A 368 13.88 -8.80 -7.70
N GLY A 369 12.69 -9.19 -7.28
CA GLY A 369 11.61 -8.31 -6.88
C GLY A 369 10.91 -8.82 -5.63
N GLY A 370 9.90 -8.10 -5.15
CA GLY A 370 9.12 -8.47 -3.96
C GLY A 370 8.47 -9.87 -4.04
N PHE A 371 8.42 -10.45 -5.21
CA PHE A 371 7.77 -11.75 -5.49
C PHE A 371 8.75 -12.90 -5.73
N GLY A 372 10.05 -12.63 -5.73
CA GLY A 372 11.11 -13.63 -5.92
C GLY A 372 12.14 -13.29 -7.00
N GLY A 373 13.06 -14.22 -7.25
CA GLY A 373 14.15 -14.09 -8.24
C GLY A 373 13.74 -14.58 -9.63
N VAL A 374 14.23 -13.92 -10.67
CA VAL A 374 14.11 -14.34 -12.06
C VAL A 374 15.49 -14.80 -12.57
N TYR A 375 15.58 -15.98 -13.16
CA TYR A 375 16.82 -16.62 -13.60
C TYR A 375 16.78 -16.94 -15.09
N ARG A 376 17.91 -16.73 -15.78
CA ARG A 376 18.09 -17.20 -17.14
C ARG A 376 18.28 -18.72 -17.14
N GLY A 377 17.54 -19.41 -17.97
CA GLY A 377 17.68 -20.85 -18.18
C GLY A 377 17.95 -21.18 -19.65
N PHE A 378 18.51 -22.37 -19.91
CA PHE A 378 18.69 -22.90 -21.24
C PHE A 378 18.12 -24.30 -21.33
N LEU A 379 17.08 -24.46 -22.14
CA LEU A 379 16.45 -25.77 -22.43
C LEU A 379 17.22 -26.46 -23.54
N LYS A 380 17.94 -27.52 -23.23
CA LYS A 380 18.76 -28.28 -24.18
C LYS A 380 17.93 -28.93 -25.29
N ASP A 381 16.73 -29.46 -24.94
CA ASP A 381 15.87 -30.20 -25.83
C ASP A 381 15.30 -29.32 -26.97
N SER A 382 14.98 -28.07 -26.65
CA SER A 382 14.45 -27.10 -27.62
C SER A 382 15.50 -26.10 -28.12
N ASN A 383 16.73 -26.16 -27.61
CA ASN A 383 17.82 -25.22 -27.91
C ASN A 383 17.39 -23.75 -27.71
N THR A 384 16.65 -23.47 -26.63
CA THR A 384 15.99 -22.19 -26.39
C THR A 384 16.34 -21.63 -25.01
N TYR A 385 16.62 -20.32 -24.95
CA TYR A 385 16.74 -19.60 -23.67
C TYR A 385 15.34 -19.30 -23.12
N ILE A 386 15.22 -19.41 -21.81
CA ILE A 386 14.02 -19.12 -21.03
C ILE A 386 14.31 -18.19 -19.87
N ALA A 387 13.28 -17.55 -19.32
CA ALA A 387 13.35 -16.87 -18.05
C ALA A 387 12.48 -17.62 -17.03
N VAL A 388 13.08 -18.00 -15.89
CA VAL A 388 12.40 -18.75 -14.82
C VAL A 388 12.22 -17.84 -13.62
N LYS A 389 10.95 -17.47 -13.33
CA LYS A 389 10.57 -16.69 -12.15
C LYS A 389 10.29 -17.66 -11.00
N ARG A 390 11.11 -17.58 -9.94
CA ARG A 390 10.96 -18.40 -8.74
C ARG A 390 10.23 -17.58 -7.68
N VAL A 391 8.99 -17.95 -7.40
CA VAL A 391 8.12 -17.23 -6.47
C VAL A 391 8.47 -17.58 -5.02
N SER A 392 8.51 -16.60 -4.14
CA SER A 392 8.84 -16.79 -2.73
C SER A 392 7.72 -17.54 -1.99
N LYS A 393 8.06 -18.65 -1.35
CA LYS A 393 7.15 -19.51 -0.57
C LYS A 393 6.60 -18.88 0.71
N SER A 394 7.31 -17.90 1.25
CA SER A 394 6.98 -17.28 2.55
C SER A 394 5.80 -16.31 2.47
N SER A 395 5.36 -15.94 1.27
CA SER A 395 4.32 -14.95 1.03
C SER A 395 3.03 -15.62 0.55
N LYS A 396 1.98 -15.58 1.38
CA LYS A 396 0.61 -15.95 0.93
C LYS A 396 0.16 -15.12 -0.29
N GLN A 397 0.67 -13.90 -0.40
CA GLN A 397 0.46 -13.04 -1.56
C GLN A 397 1.15 -13.61 -2.80
N GLY A 398 2.40 -14.10 -2.70
CA GLY A 398 3.13 -14.72 -3.81
C GLY A 398 2.40 -15.92 -4.39
N ILE A 399 1.77 -16.76 -3.56
CA ILE A 399 0.95 -17.90 -4.02
C ILE A 399 -0.27 -17.42 -4.81
N LYS A 400 -0.98 -16.39 -4.31
CA LYS A 400 -2.14 -15.80 -5.02
C LYS A 400 -1.74 -15.18 -6.35
N GLU A 401 -0.60 -14.51 -6.41
CA GLU A 401 -0.06 -13.92 -7.63
C GLU A 401 0.36 -14.99 -8.64
N TYR A 402 1.05 -16.04 -8.18
CA TYR A 402 1.37 -17.20 -9.02
C TYR A 402 0.11 -17.80 -9.65
N ALA A 403 -0.93 -18.07 -8.84
CA ALA A 403 -2.19 -18.61 -9.33
C ALA A 403 -2.88 -17.68 -10.32
N SER A 404 -2.94 -16.38 -10.02
CA SER A 404 -3.52 -15.35 -10.91
C SER A 404 -2.74 -15.28 -12.22
N GLU A 405 -1.41 -15.26 -12.15
CA GLU A 405 -0.52 -15.17 -13.30
C GLU A 405 -0.68 -16.37 -14.23
N VAL A 406 -0.66 -17.59 -13.69
CA VAL A 406 -0.89 -18.81 -14.48
C VAL A 406 -2.30 -18.79 -15.12
N LYS A 407 -3.32 -18.47 -14.35
CA LYS A 407 -4.72 -18.48 -14.82
C LYS A 407 -4.97 -17.49 -15.95
N ILE A 408 -4.37 -16.31 -15.90
CA ILE A 408 -4.62 -15.24 -16.86
C ILE A 408 -3.69 -15.34 -18.05
N ILE A 409 -2.36 -15.30 -17.83
CA ILE A 409 -1.41 -15.22 -18.95
C ILE A 409 -1.35 -16.50 -19.80
N SER A 410 -1.73 -17.66 -19.23
CA SER A 410 -1.80 -18.92 -19.98
C SER A 410 -2.78 -18.89 -21.16
N ARG A 411 -3.83 -18.08 -21.06
CA ARG A 411 -4.90 -17.95 -22.05
C ARG A 411 -4.67 -16.81 -23.04
N LEU A 412 -3.82 -15.84 -22.68
CA LEU A 412 -3.54 -14.67 -23.50
C LEU A 412 -2.51 -14.97 -24.58
N ARG A 413 -2.76 -14.53 -25.83
CA ARG A 413 -1.85 -14.66 -26.96
C ARG A 413 -1.85 -13.36 -27.76
N HIS A 414 -0.81 -12.56 -27.58
CA HIS A 414 -0.63 -11.32 -28.33
C HIS A 414 0.86 -11.03 -28.53
N ARG A 415 1.24 -10.46 -29.67
CA ARG A 415 2.64 -10.17 -30.02
C ARG A 415 3.36 -9.24 -29.04
N ASN A 416 2.62 -8.37 -28.35
CA ASN A 416 3.14 -7.43 -27.37
C ASN A 416 2.87 -7.84 -25.91
N LEU A 417 2.61 -9.14 -25.66
CA LEU A 417 2.57 -9.74 -24.33
C LEU A 417 3.69 -10.76 -24.19
N VAL A 418 4.31 -10.83 -23.01
CA VAL A 418 5.29 -11.87 -22.66
C VAL A 418 4.56 -13.21 -22.61
N GLN A 419 5.11 -14.23 -23.26
CA GLN A 419 4.48 -15.53 -23.33
C GLN A 419 4.89 -16.43 -22.17
N LEU A 420 3.93 -16.99 -21.45
CA LEU A 420 4.14 -18.09 -20.52
C LEU A 420 4.33 -19.38 -21.32
N ILE A 421 5.52 -19.98 -21.22
CA ILE A 421 5.88 -21.25 -21.87
C ILE A 421 5.42 -22.42 -21.00
N GLY A 422 5.57 -22.28 -19.68
CA GLY A 422 5.22 -23.34 -18.74
C GLY A 422 5.30 -22.95 -17.29
N TRP A 423 5.09 -23.93 -16.43
CA TRP A 423 5.07 -23.77 -14.98
C TRP A 423 5.58 -25.03 -14.28
N CYS A 424 5.95 -24.89 -13.01
CA CYS A 424 6.29 -26.00 -12.12
C CYS A 424 5.75 -25.75 -10.72
N HIS A 425 5.10 -26.76 -10.17
CA HIS A 425 4.71 -26.83 -8.77
C HIS A 425 5.15 -28.19 -8.22
N GLU A 426 6.41 -28.28 -7.83
CA GLU A 426 7.00 -29.49 -7.25
C GLU A 426 7.90 -29.12 -6.09
N LYS A 427 8.01 -30.03 -5.10
CA LYS A 427 8.84 -29.86 -3.89
C LYS A 427 8.49 -28.57 -3.11
N GLY A 428 7.23 -28.14 -3.20
CA GLY A 428 6.77 -26.88 -2.65
C GLY A 428 7.40 -25.65 -3.31
N GLU A 429 7.98 -25.73 -4.52
CA GLU A 429 8.49 -24.61 -5.30
C GLU A 429 7.48 -24.17 -6.35
N LEU A 430 7.29 -22.88 -6.50
CA LEU A 430 6.41 -22.26 -7.49
C LEU A 430 7.26 -21.55 -8.55
N LEU A 431 7.31 -22.12 -9.76
CA LEU A 431 8.16 -21.61 -10.84
C LEU A 431 7.30 -21.31 -12.06
N LEU A 432 7.52 -20.13 -12.67
CA LEU A 432 6.91 -19.71 -13.92
C LEU A 432 7.99 -19.62 -14.99
N VAL A 433 7.72 -20.16 -16.17
CA VAL A 433 8.68 -20.24 -17.29
C VAL A 433 8.19 -19.37 -18.44
N TYR A 434 8.95 -18.33 -18.76
CA TYR A 434 8.65 -17.36 -19.80
C TYR A 434 9.63 -17.43 -20.95
N GLU A 435 9.22 -16.88 -22.09
CA GLU A 435 10.15 -16.56 -23.17
C GLU A 435 11.24 -15.58 -22.68
N PHE A 436 12.47 -15.79 -23.11
CA PHE A 436 13.59 -14.97 -22.68
C PHE A 436 13.65 -13.63 -23.43
N MET A 437 13.69 -12.53 -22.73
CA MET A 437 13.76 -11.18 -23.25
C MET A 437 15.22 -10.70 -23.28
N GLN A 438 15.85 -10.73 -24.47
CA GLN A 438 17.29 -10.50 -24.63
C GLN A 438 17.71 -9.09 -24.27
N ASN A 439 16.86 -8.10 -24.53
CA ASN A 439 17.16 -6.70 -24.22
C ASN A 439 16.71 -6.28 -22.81
N GLY A 440 16.06 -7.20 -22.03
CA GLY A 440 15.63 -6.92 -20.67
C GLY A 440 14.42 -5.97 -20.61
N SER A 441 14.36 -5.15 -19.58
CA SER A 441 13.24 -4.23 -19.32
C SER A 441 13.52 -2.80 -19.81
N LEU A 442 12.45 -2.07 -20.15
CA LEU A 442 12.51 -0.70 -20.65
C LEU A 442 13.18 0.26 -19.66
N ASP A 443 12.92 0.11 -18.34
CA ASP A 443 13.52 0.94 -17.29
C ASP A 443 15.06 0.89 -17.30
N SER A 444 15.64 -0.26 -17.66
CA SER A 444 17.08 -0.43 -17.73
C SER A 444 17.73 0.40 -18.84
N HIS A 445 17.00 0.69 -19.92
CA HIS A 445 17.45 1.54 -21.01
C HIS A 445 17.15 3.02 -20.76
N LEU A 446 16.02 3.32 -20.12
CA LEU A 446 15.65 4.71 -19.81
C LEU A 446 16.49 5.29 -18.67
N PHE A 447 16.81 4.51 -17.63
CA PHE A 447 17.38 5.04 -16.38
C PHE A 447 18.76 4.50 -16.01
N LYS A 448 19.20 3.35 -16.55
CA LYS A 448 20.45 2.67 -16.11
C LYS A 448 21.58 2.70 -17.15
N ALA A 449 21.54 3.63 -18.10
CA ALA A 449 22.59 3.86 -19.12
C ALA A 449 23.04 2.59 -19.88
N LYS A 450 22.17 1.61 -20.08
CA LYS A 450 22.53 0.35 -20.77
C LYS A 450 22.79 0.61 -22.25
N THR A 451 21.80 1.00 -23.01
CA THR A 451 21.90 1.37 -24.42
C THR A 451 20.88 2.49 -24.67
N LEU A 452 21.33 3.58 -25.28
CA LEU A 452 20.41 4.66 -25.63
C LEU A 452 19.46 4.17 -26.73
N LEU A 453 18.15 4.19 -26.45
CA LEU A 453 17.12 3.90 -27.44
C LEU A 453 16.93 5.12 -28.33
N THR A 454 17.00 4.93 -29.65
CA THR A 454 16.64 5.95 -30.65
C THR A 454 15.16 6.34 -30.53
N TRP A 455 14.80 7.51 -31.02
CA TRP A 455 13.41 7.98 -30.99
C TRP A 455 12.45 6.99 -31.68
N GLY A 456 12.75 6.55 -32.88
CA GLY A 456 11.90 5.58 -33.59
C GLY A 456 11.69 4.27 -32.82
N THR A 457 12.72 3.80 -32.09
CA THR A 457 12.57 2.64 -31.20
C THR A 457 11.67 2.94 -30.01
N ARG A 458 11.80 4.12 -29.38
CA ARG A 458 10.97 4.56 -28.27
C ARG A 458 9.51 4.69 -28.68
N TYR A 459 9.24 5.28 -29.84
CA TYR A 459 7.89 5.43 -30.37
C TYR A 459 7.24 4.07 -30.68
N LYS A 460 8.02 3.14 -31.29
CA LYS A 460 7.58 1.75 -31.52
C LYS A 460 7.26 1.03 -30.20
N ILE A 461 8.02 1.26 -29.13
CA ILE A 461 7.78 0.68 -27.80
C ILE A 461 6.45 1.20 -27.23
N ALA A 462 6.23 2.52 -27.27
CA ALA A 462 4.97 3.13 -26.81
C ALA A 462 3.75 2.58 -27.56
N HIS A 463 3.87 2.45 -28.90
CA HIS A 463 2.83 1.86 -29.74
C HIS A 463 2.56 0.39 -29.41
N GLY A 464 3.62 -0.41 -29.20
CA GLY A 464 3.49 -1.82 -28.82
C GLY A 464 2.80 -1.99 -27.46
N LEU A 465 3.13 -1.14 -26.48
CA LEU A 465 2.47 -1.16 -25.18
C LEU A 465 0.98 -0.77 -25.28
N ALA A 466 0.66 0.25 -26.06
CA ALA A 466 -0.73 0.66 -26.31
C ALA A 466 -1.53 -0.47 -26.98
N SER A 467 -0.94 -1.18 -27.97
CA SER A 467 -1.54 -2.33 -28.61
C SER A 467 -1.78 -3.51 -27.66
N ALA A 468 -0.84 -3.77 -26.72
CA ALA A 468 -1.04 -4.78 -25.68
C ALA A 468 -2.24 -4.46 -24.79
N LEU A 469 -2.38 -3.20 -24.37
CA LEU A 469 -3.48 -2.77 -23.50
C LEU A 469 -4.82 -2.72 -24.24
N LEU A 470 -4.84 -2.34 -25.52
CA LEU A 470 -6.03 -2.44 -26.35
C LEU A 470 -6.54 -3.88 -26.42
N TYR A 471 -5.62 -4.84 -26.63
CA TYR A 471 -5.98 -6.26 -26.63
C TYR A 471 -6.56 -6.69 -25.27
N LEU A 472 -5.94 -6.34 -24.16
CA LEU A 472 -6.39 -6.71 -22.80
C LEU A 472 -7.75 -6.11 -22.45
N HIS A 473 -8.00 -4.85 -22.85
CA HIS A 473 -9.20 -4.12 -22.44
C HIS A 473 -10.40 -4.36 -23.34
N GLU A 474 -10.20 -4.61 -24.65
CA GLU A 474 -11.28 -4.54 -25.62
C GLU A 474 -11.32 -5.71 -26.63
N GLU A 475 -10.20 -6.36 -26.95
CA GLU A 475 -10.14 -7.34 -28.05
C GLU A 475 -10.21 -8.79 -27.57
N TRP A 476 -9.81 -9.05 -26.33
CA TRP A 476 -9.93 -10.38 -25.75
C TRP A 476 -11.35 -10.62 -25.20
N GLU A 477 -11.75 -11.92 -25.07
CA GLU A 477 -13.10 -12.36 -24.67
C GLU A 477 -13.61 -11.72 -23.37
N GLN A 478 -12.71 -11.44 -22.42
CA GLN A 478 -12.98 -10.82 -21.14
C GLN A 478 -12.03 -9.64 -20.95
N CYS A 479 -12.48 -8.60 -20.27
CA CYS A 479 -11.59 -7.50 -19.92
C CYS A 479 -10.56 -7.95 -18.89
N VAL A 480 -9.28 -7.72 -19.18
CA VAL A 480 -8.16 -7.96 -18.27
C VAL A 480 -7.62 -6.63 -17.79
N LEU A 481 -7.73 -6.36 -16.50
CA LEU A 481 -7.04 -5.24 -15.83
C LEU A 481 -5.65 -5.69 -15.39
N HIS A 482 -4.61 -5.02 -15.85
CA HIS A 482 -3.22 -5.39 -15.53
C HIS A 482 -2.81 -4.94 -14.12
N ARG A 483 -3.14 -3.70 -13.74
CA ARG A 483 -2.98 -3.09 -12.41
C ARG A 483 -1.55 -2.78 -11.96
N ASP A 484 -0.53 -3.15 -12.73
CA ASP A 484 0.89 -2.83 -12.43
C ASP A 484 1.68 -2.49 -13.70
N ILE A 485 1.15 -1.56 -14.50
CA ILE A 485 1.82 -1.08 -15.70
C ILE A 485 2.90 -0.08 -15.29
N LYS A 486 4.17 -0.42 -15.61
CA LYS A 486 5.36 0.38 -15.32
C LYS A 486 6.49 0.00 -16.26
N SER A 487 7.46 0.87 -16.45
CA SER A 487 8.58 0.64 -17.38
C SER A 487 9.42 -0.60 -17.07
N SER A 488 9.48 -1.05 -15.81
CA SER A 488 10.17 -2.30 -15.43
C SER A 488 9.41 -3.58 -15.84
N ASN A 489 8.11 -3.50 -16.10
CA ASN A 489 7.28 -4.61 -16.57
C ASN A 489 7.10 -4.63 -18.10
N VAL A 490 7.64 -3.61 -18.80
CA VAL A 490 7.74 -3.59 -20.28
C VAL A 490 9.05 -4.22 -20.68
N MET A 491 9.00 -5.46 -21.17
CA MET A 491 10.14 -6.22 -21.61
C MET A 491 10.43 -5.96 -23.10
N LEU A 492 11.68 -6.09 -23.51
CA LEU A 492 12.15 -5.84 -24.88
C LEU A 492 12.73 -7.12 -25.49
N ASP A 493 12.16 -7.56 -26.60
CA ASP A 493 12.68 -8.69 -27.37
C ASP A 493 13.97 -8.35 -28.13
N SER A 494 14.53 -9.29 -28.89
CA SER A 494 15.74 -9.10 -29.69
C SER A 494 15.66 -7.94 -30.68
N ASN A 495 14.47 -7.56 -31.11
CA ASN A 495 14.22 -6.47 -32.06
C ASN A 495 13.74 -5.18 -31.38
N PHE A 496 13.92 -5.08 -30.06
CA PHE A 496 13.38 -4.00 -29.22
C PHE A 496 11.87 -3.80 -29.35
N SER A 497 11.12 -4.86 -29.69
CA SER A 497 9.67 -4.79 -29.62
C SER A 497 9.18 -4.93 -28.16
N ALA A 498 8.24 -4.08 -27.77
CA ALA A 498 7.68 -4.11 -26.42
C ALA A 498 6.78 -5.33 -26.19
N LYS A 499 6.98 -5.97 -25.05
CA LYS A 499 6.14 -7.04 -24.53
C LYS A 499 5.82 -6.77 -23.05
N LEU A 500 4.53 -6.57 -22.75
CA LEU A 500 4.07 -6.37 -21.37
C LEU A 500 4.06 -7.71 -20.62
N GLY A 501 4.65 -7.74 -19.44
CA GLY A 501 4.78 -8.91 -18.57
C GLY A 501 4.36 -8.61 -17.13
N ASP A 502 4.52 -9.59 -16.25
CA ASP A 502 4.20 -9.56 -14.82
C ASP A 502 2.70 -9.38 -14.53
N PHE A 503 1.93 -10.43 -14.76
CA PHE A 503 0.47 -10.49 -14.56
C PHE A 503 0.07 -10.92 -13.14
N GLY A 504 0.98 -10.89 -12.16
CA GLY A 504 0.72 -11.30 -10.78
C GLY A 504 -0.42 -10.55 -10.10
N LEU A 505 -0.64 -9.29 -10.48
CA LEU A 505 -1.72 -8.45 -9.96
C LEU A 505 -2.94 -8.36 -10.90
N ALA A 506 -2.91 -9.03 -12.07
CA ALA A 506 -3.96 -8.92 -13.07
C ALA A 506 -5.29 -9.53 -12.60
N LYS A 507 -6.40 -9.01 -13.15
CA LYS A 507 -7.76 -9.50 -12.87
C LYS A 507 -8.61 -9.54 -14.10
N LEU A 508 -9.44 -10.60 -14.18
CA LEU A 508 -10.53 -10.70 -15.14
C LEU A 508 -11.74 -9.94 -14.64
N VAL A 509 -12.34 -9.13 -15.49
CA VAL A 509 -13.54 -8.33 -15.20
C VAL A 509 -14.53 -8.54 -16.34
N ASP A 510 -15.79 -8.71 -15.99
CA ASP A 510 -16.88 -8.76 -16.96
C ASP A 510 -17.04 -7.39 -17.64
N HIS A 511 -17.14 -7.36 -18.97
CA HIS A 511 -17.27 -6.11 -19.72
C HIS A 511 -18.47 -5.25 -19.30
N GLU A 512 -19.54 -5.90 -18.79
CA GLU A 512 -20.80 -5.25 -18.40
C GLU A 512 -20.87 -4.86 -16.92
N LYS A 513 -20.08 -5.50 -16.07
CA LYS A 513 -20.09 -5.25 -14.62
C LYS A 513 -18.90 -4.40 -14.23
N GLY A 514 -19.16 -3.15 -13.86
CA GLY A 514 -18.13 -2.25 -13.35
C GLY A 514 -17.28 -2.92 -12.26
N SER A 515 -15.99 -2.61 -12.25
CA SER A 515 -14.97 -3.21 -11.40
C SER A 515 -15.34 -3.22 -9.90
N GLN A 516 -15.47 -4.41 -9.34
CA GLN A 516 -15.53 -4.63 -7.88
C GLN A 516 -14.19 -5.21 -7.41
N THR A 517 -13.18 -4.38 -7.26
CA THR A 517 -11.90 -4.83 -6.70
C THR A 517 -11.56 -4.01 -5.47
N THR A 518 -11.48 -4.66 -4.34
CA THR A 518 -11.26 -4.08 -3.01
C THR A 518 -9.80 -4.08 -2.56
N MET A 519 -8.84 -4.35 -3.45
CA MET A 519 -7.43 -4.44 -3.08
C MET A 519 -6.62 -3.36 -3.77
N LEU A 520 -6.10 -2.41 -2.99
CA LEU A 520 -5.12 -1.44 -3.48
C LEU A 520 -3.81 -2.19 -3.80
N ALA A 521 -3.48 -2.32 -5.07
CA ALA A 521 -2.26 -2.94 -5.55
C ALA A 521 -1.72 -2.13 -6.72
N GLY A 522 -0.41 -2.05 -6.84
CA GLY A 522 0.29 -1.30 -7.88
C GLY A 522 1.50 -0.53 -7.34
N THR A 523 2.25 0.08 -8.23
CA THR A 523 3.51 0.77 -7.92
C THR A 523 3.28 2.27 -7.77
N LEU A 524 3.75 2.85 -6.64
CA LEU A 524 3.66 4.30 -6.39
C LEU A 524 4.30 5.10 -7.54
N GLY A 525 3.61 6.15 -7.96
CA GLY A 525 4.01 6.98 -9.11
C GLY A 525 3.34 6.60 -10.44
N TYR A 526 2.86 5.36 -10.58
CA TYR A 526 2.09 4.88 -11.73
C TYR A 526 0.60 4.72 -11.42
N MET A 527 0.23 4.64 -10.15
CA MET A 527 -1.15 4.48 -9.72
C MET A 527 -2.01 5.70 -10.03
N ALA A 528 -3.18 5.44 -10.62
CA ALA A 528 -4.20 6.45 -10.83
C ALA A 528 -4.76 6.99 -9.49
N PRO A 529 -5.11 8.29 -9.43
CA PRO A 529 -5.57 8.91 -8.18
C PRO A 529 -6.83 8.24 -7.61
N GLU A 530 -7.78 7.81 -8.45
CA GLU A 530 -8.98 7.11 -8.02
C GLU A 530 -8.67 5.75 -7.38
N CYS A 531 -7.64 5.04 -7.86
CA CYS A 531 -7.21 3.77 -7.23
C CYS A 531 -6.72 4.00 -5.81
N VAL A 532 -5.98 5.09 -5.59
CA VAL A 532 -5.47 5.46 -4.25
C VAL A 532 -6.63 5.82 -3.32
N VAL A 533 -7.69 6.46 -3.84
CA VAL A 533 -8.83 6.94 -3.03
C VAL A 533 -9.87 5.85 -2.82
N THR A 534 -10.19 5.08 -3.86
CA THR A 534 -11.31 4.12 -3.82
C THR A 534 -10.88 2.67 -3.60
N GLY A 535 -9.58 2.36 -3.76
CA GLY A 535 -9.08 1.00 -3.79
C GLY A 535 -9.51 0.19 -5.01
N LYS A 536 -10.22 0.80 -5.98
CA LYS A 536 -10.77 0.12 -7.15
C LYS A 536 -9.91 0.39 -8.37
N ALA A 537 -9.53 -0.67 -9.08
CA ALA A 537 -8.87 -0.59 -10.37
C ALA A 537 -9.88 -0.72 -11.51
N THR A 538 -9.71 0.07 -12.57
CA THR A 538 -10.54 0.10 -13.77
C THR A 538 -9.66 0.12 -15.02
N LYS A 539 -10.24 0.04 -16.21
CA LYS A 539 -9.48 0.23 -17.47
C LYS A 539 -8.80 1.59 -17.50
N GLU A 540 -9.51 2.61 -17.04
CA GLU A 540 -9.03 4.00 -16.98
C GLU A 540 -7.82 4.13 -16.04
N SER A 541 -7.71 3.29 -15.01
CA SER A 541 -6.52 3.25 -14.15
C SER A 541 -5.30 2.65 -14.84
N ASP A 542 -5.47 1.64 -15.68
CA ASP A 542 -4.41 1.11 -16.54
C ASP A 542 -4.00 2.13 -17.61
N VAL A 543 -4.97 2.90 -18.17
CA VAL A 543 -4.70 4.01 -19.09
C VAL A 543 -3.86 5.09 -18.42
N PHE A 544 -4.14 5.43 -17.16
CA PHE A 544 -3.32 6.37 -16.41
C PHE A 544 -1.87 5.88 -16.28
N SER A 545 -1.68 4.64 -15.91
CA SER A 545 -0.34 4.04 -15.77
C SER A 545 0.40 4.00 -17.12
N PHE A 546 -0.31 3.69 -18.23
CA PHE A 546 0.23 3.82 -19.58
C PHE A 546 0.70 5.25 -19.88
N GLY A 547 -0.11 6.26 -19.53
CA GLY A 547 0.26 7.67 -19.71
C GLY A 547 1.55 8.05 -19.00
N VAL A 548 1.74 7.56 -17.76
CA VAL A 548 3.00 7.75 -17.03
C VAL A 548 4.17 7.14 -17.79
N VAL A 549 4.04 5.89 -18.26
CA VAL A 549 5.11 5.22 -19.05
C VAL A 549 5.38 5.95 -20.36
N ALA A 550 4.35 6.48 -21.04
CA ALA A 550 4.51 7.27 -22.26
C ALA A 550 5.36 8.54 -22.00
N LEU A 551 5.14 9.22 -20.87
CA LEU A 551 5.95 10.35 -20.46
C LEU A 551 7.37 9.94 -20.06
N GLU A 552 7.58 8.79 -19.40
CA GLU A 552 8.92 8.23 -19.14
C GLU A 552 9.70 8.00 -20.43
N ILE A 553 9.03 7.43 -21.45
CA ILE A 553 9.63 7.16 -22.78
C ILE A 553 10.09 8.47 -23.45
N ALA A 554 9.26 9.52 -23.41
CA ALA A 554 9.57 10.80 -24.02
C ALA A 554 10.67 11.57 -23.25
N CYS A 555 10.54 11.62 -21.92
CA CYS A 555 11.38 12.48 -21.07
C CYS A 555 12.65 11.79 -20.53
N GLY A 556 12.74 10.45 -20.60
CA GLY A 556 13.87 9.71 -20.04
C GLY A 556 14.01 9.84 -18.51
N ARG A 557 12.93 10.16 -17.80
CA ARG A 557 12.91 10.41 -16.36
C ARG A 557 11.92 9.48 -15.66
N LYS A 558 12.21 9.17 -14.41
CA LYS A 558 11.31 8.38 -13.54
C LYS A 558 10.05 9.18 -13.17
N PRO A 559 8.93 8.51 -12.82
CA PRO A 559 7.69 9.17 -12.40
C PRO A 559 7.86 10.08 -11.19
N ILE A 560 8.76 9.66 -10.28
CA ILE A 560 9.14 10.42 -9.09
C ILE A 560 10.67 10.43 -9.01
N GLU A 561 11.26 11.63 -8.99
CA GLU A 561 12.70 11.84 -8.91
C GLU A 561 13.02 12.81 -7.76
N TYR A 562 13.25 12.27 -6.57
CA TYR A 562 13.45 13.06 -5.33
C TYR A 562 14.68 13.97 -5.34
N LYS A 563 15.66 13.69 -6.22
CA LYS A 563 16.88 14.52 -6.37
C LYS A 563 16.70 15.72 -7.30
N ALA A 564 15.57 15.78 -8.00
CA ALA A 564 15.24 16.88 -8.91
C ALA A 564 14.78 18.12 -8.12
N PRO A 565 14.82 19.33 -8.71
CA PRO A 565 14.22 20.53 -8.14
C PRO A 565 12.74 20.28 -7.78
N GLU A 566 12.24 20.91 -6.72
CA GLU A 566 10.90 20.67 -6.14
C GLU A 566 9.78 20.62 -7.19
N ARG A 567 9.78 21.54 -8.17
CA ARG A 567 8.80 21.56 -9.27
C ARG A 567 8.94 20.41 -10.26
N GLN A 568 10.07 19.70 -10.25
CA GLN A 568 10.39 18.63 -11.19
C GLN A 568 10.39 17.24 -10.53
N ILE A 569 10.06 17.13 -9.26
CA ILE A 569 10.05 15.85 -8.52
C ILE A 569 9.04 14.88 -9.13
N ARG A 570 7.88 15.37 -9.56
CA ARG A 570 6.80 14.56 -10.15
C ARG A 570 6.73 14.80 -11.66
N LEU A 571 7.06 13.78 -12.45
CA LEU A 571 7.12 13.84 -13.90
C LEU A 571 5.83 14.40 -14.52
N VAL A 572 4.68 13.84 -14.18
CA VAL A 572 3.37 14.24 -14.72
C VAL A 572 3.09 15.71 -14.49
N GLN A 573 3.31 16.20 -13.28
CA GLN A 573 3.03 17.56 -12.90
C GLN A 573 3.95 18.56 -13.64
N TRP A 574 5.24 18.23 -13.72
CA TRP A 574 6.24 19.02 -14.41
C TRP A 574 5.96 19.13 -15.92
N VAL A 575 5.64 18.00 -16.58
CA VAL A 575 5.34 18.01 -18.02
C VAL A 575 4.03 18.77 -18.29
N TRP A 576 3.06 18.69 -17.40
CA TRP A 576 1.82 19.46 -17.54
C TRP A 576 2.04 20.97 -17.41
N GLU A 577 2.91 21.42 -16.49
CA GLU A 577 3.30 22.82 -16.36
C GLU A 577 3.97 23.32 -17.65
N LEU A 578 4.88 22.55 -18.24
CA LEU A 578 5.54 22.89 -19.51
C LEU A 578 4.55 22.93 -20.69
N TYR A 579 3.60 22.02 -20.75
CA TYR A 579 2.51 22.06 -21.72
C TYR A 579 1.71 23.36 -21.58
N GLY A 580 1.33 23.73 -20.37
CA GLY A 580 0.54 24.94 -20.08
C GLY A 580 1.24 26.26 -20.41
N THR A 581 2.58 26.27 -20.44
CA THR A 581 3.41 27.46 -20.82
C THR A 581 3.83 27.41 -22.28
N GLY A 582 3.46 26.38 -23.06
CA GLY A 582 3.86 26.26 -24.47
C GLY A 582 5.30 25.75 -24.67
N ALA A 583 5.95 25.29 -23.61
CA ALA A 583 7.34 24.85 -23.59
C ALA A 583 7.50 23.30 -23.49
N LEU A 584 6.51 22.54 -23.99
CA LEU A 584 6.41 21.07 -23.84
C LEU A 584 7.71 20.33 -24.21
N LEU A 585 8.38 20.76 -25.29
CA LEU A 585 9.60 20.10 -25.77
C LEU A 585 10.81 20.28 -24.84
N GLU A 586 10.78 21.18 -23.86
CA GLU A 586 11.83 21.30 -22.84
C GLU A 586 11.87 20.05 -21.90
N ALA A 587 10.79 19.25 -21.89
CA ALA A 587 10.74 18.02 -21.11
C ALA A 587 11.36 16.81 -21.84
N VAL A 588 11.74 16.92 -23.11
CA VAL A 588 12.32 15.84 -23.90
C VAL A 588 13.63 15.36 -23.28
N ASP A 589 13.87 14.05 -23.33
CA ASP A 589 15.13 13.46 -22.87
C ASP A 589 16.34 14.11 -23.58
N PRO A 590 17.19 14.84 -22.84
CA PRO A 590 18.32 15.57 -23.46
C PRO A 590 19.31 14.63 -24.15
N ARG A 591 19.31 13.33 -23.84
CA ARG A 591 20.17 12.34 -24.48
C ARG A 591 19.81 12.07 -25.95
N LEU A 592 18.60 12.40 -26.36
CA LEU A 592 18.17 12.32 -27.76
C LEU A 592 18.74 13.47 -28.63
N GLY A 593 19.17 14.55 -28.00
CA GLY A 593 19.61 15.74 -28.73
C GLY A 593 18.50 16.29 -29.64
N LEU A 594 18.75 16.38 -30.93
CA LEU A 594 17.77 16.77 -31.96
C LEU A 594 17.32 15.59 -32.82
N ASP A 595 17.69 14.36 -32.46
CA ASP A 595 17.40 13.15 -33.25
C ASP A 595 16.00 12.57 -32.85
N PHE A 596 14.96 13.36 -33.08
CA PHE A 596 13.56 12.94 -32.92
C PHE A 596 12.64 13.72 -33.86
N GLU A 597 11.51 13.10 -34.21
CA GLU A 597 10.45 13.75 -34.99
C GLU A 597 9.56 14.57 -34.04
N GLU A 598 9.55 15.89 -34.23
CA GLU A 598 8.89 16.83 -33.29
C GLU A 598 7.40 16.56 -33.13
N GLU A 599 6.71 16.27 -34.24
CA GLU A 599 5.25 16.00 -34.23
C GLU A 599 4.91 14.68 -33.54
N GLU A 600 5.74 13.63 -33.72
CA GLU A 600 5.57 12.37 -32.98
C GLU A 600 5.85 12.55 -31.49
N MET A 601 6.89 13.34 -31.15
CA MET A 601 7.22 13.64 -29.75
C MET A 601 6.08 14.38 -29.06
N LYS A 602 5.59 15.46 -29.65
CA LYS A 602 4.42 16.20 -29.14
C LYS A 602 3.20 15.28 -29.00
N ARG A 603 2.97 14.44 -30.00
CA ARG A 603 1.88 13.47 -30.02
C ARG A 603 1.95 12.53 -28.84
N LEU A 604 3.10 11.89 -28.60
CA LEU A 604 3.29 10.98 -27.49
C LEU A 604 3.14 11.69 -26.15
N MET A 605 3.71 12.89 -26.00
CA MET A 605 3.64 13.63 -24.74
C MET A 605 2.23 14.12 -24.42
N ILE A 606 1.50 14.68 -25.40
CA ILE A 606 0.11 15.15 -25.21
C ILE A 606 -0.80 13.96 -24.94
N LEU A 607 -0.62 12.84 -25.65
CA LEU A 607 -1.34 11.60 -25.36
C LEU A 607 -1.05 11.11 -23.93
N GLY A 608 0.22 11.15 -23.51
CA GLY A 608 0.61 10.82 -22.14
C GLY A 608 -0.12 11.70 -21.12
N LEU A 609 -0.14 13.02 -21.32
CA LEU A 609 -0.88 13.95 -20.47
C LEU A 609 -2.39 13.70 -20.48
N TRP A 610 -2.98 13.39 -21.63
CA TRP A 610 -4.39 13.02 -21.72
C TRP A 610 -4.72 11.74 -20.92
N CYS A 611 -3.88 10.73 -21.04
CA CYS A 611 -4.03 9.48 -20.27
C CYS A 611 -3.89 9.68 -18.76
N VAL A 612 -3.04 10.60 -18.30
CA VAL A 612 -2.88 10.91 -16.87
C VAL A 612 -3.82 12.00 -16.36
N HIS A 613 -4.90 12.30 -17.10
CA HIS A 613 -5.91 13.22 -16.62
C HIS A 613 -6.40 12.77 -15.23
N PRO A 614 -6.48 13.67 -14.22
CA PRO A 614 -6.85 13.28 -12.86
C PRO A 614 -8.23 12.62 -12.75
N ASP A 615 -9.19 13.10 -13.54
CA ASP A 615 -10.52 12.51 -13.63
C ASP A 615 -10.54 11.40 -14.68
N SER A 616 -10.98 10.20 -14.30
CA SER A 616 -11.00 9.00 -15.13
C SER A 616 -11.87 9.15 -16.39
N ASP A 617 -12.98 9.89 -16.29
CA ASP A 617 -13.97 10.02 -17.36
C ASP A 617 -13.45 10.85 -18.55
N PHE A 618 -12.39 11.65 -18.34
CA PHE A 618 -11.75 12.42 -19.39
C PHE A 618 -10.56 11.73 -20.05
N ARG A 619 -10.16 10.54 -19.60
CA ARG A 619 -9.08 9.78 -20.22
C ARG A 619 -9.54 9.10 -21.51
N PRO A 620 -8.66 8.92 -22.49
CA PRO A 620 -8.99 8.16 -23.69
C PRO A 620 -9.20 6.67 -23.40
N SER A 621 -9.94 5.96 -24.25
CA SER A 621 -9.81 4.51 -24.32
C SER A 621 -8.47 4.12 -24.96
N MET A 622 -8.02 2.87 -24.78
CA MET A 622 -6.80 2.42 -25.45
C MET A 622 -6.94 2.39 -26.97
N ARG A 623 -8.14 2.21 -27.50
CA ARG A 623 -8.45 2.33 -28.94
C ARG A 623 -8.18 3.74 -29.44
N GLN A 624 -8.67 4.76 -28.73
CA GLN A 624 -8.39 6.16 -29.07
C GLN A 624 -6.89 6.48 -28.97
N ALA A 625 -6.22 5.95 -27.94
CA ALA A 625 -4.78 6.13 -27.77
C ALA A 625 -3.99 5.57 -28.97
N VAL A 626 -4.33 4.37 -29.44
CA VAL A 626 -3.72 3.75 -30.63
C VAL A 626 -4.00 4.56 -31.91
N GLN A 627 -5.22 5.05 -32.10
CA GLN A 627 -5.58 5.91 -33.25
C GLN A 627 -4.77 7.22 -33.26
N VAL A 628 -4.57 7.82 -32.08
CA VAL A 628 -3.72 9.01 -31.95
C VAL A 628 -2.28 8.69 -32.32
N LEU A 629 -1.71 7.59 -31.81
CA LEU A 629 -0.33 7.18 -32.14
C LEU A 629 -0.16 6.88 -33.63
N ASN A 630 -1.18 6.33 -34.30
CA ASN A 630 -1.20 6.10 -35.76
C ASN A 630 -1.41 7.36 -36.59
N SER A 631 -1.64 8.52 -35.98
CA SER A 631 -2.06 9.76 -36.68
C SER A 631 -3.45 9.67 -37.35
N GLU A 632 -4.28 8.74 -36.95
CA GLU A 632 -5.65 8.54 -37.44
C GLU A 632 -6.66 9.43 -36.71
N ALA A 633 -6.32 9.90 -35.51
CA ALA A 633 -7.14 10.80 -34.71
C ALA A 633 -6.34 12.06 -34.28
N SER A 634 -7.06 13.17 -34.13
CA SER A 634 -6.49 14.44 -33.65
C SER A 634 -6.20 14.39 -32.14
N LEU A 635 -5.20 15.18 -31.73
CA LEU A 635 -4.89 15.37 -30.30
C LEU A 635 -5.98 16.23 -29.64
N PRO A 636 -6.34 15.96 -28.38
CA PRO A 636 -7.22 16.83 -27.62
C PRO A 636 -6.50 18.14 -27.22
N ILE A 637 -7.28 19.19 -26.99
CA ILE A 637 -6.80 20.39 -26.34
C ILE A 637 -6.98 20.20 -24.84
N LEU A 638 -5.87 20.08 -24.12
CA LEU A 638 -5.86 19.92 -22.66
C LEU A 638 -5.89 21.30 -21.98
N PRO A 639 -6.41 21.38 -20.74
CA PRO A 639 -6.34 22.63 -19.97
C PRO A 639 -4.88 23.00 -19.66
N SER A 640 -4.55 24.28 -19.67
CA SER A 640 -3.19 24.79 -19.41
C SER A 640 -2.68 24.49 -17.99
N LYS A 641 -3.58 24.23 -17.03
CA LYS A 641 -3.25 23.79 -15.67
C LYS A 641 -3.82 22.42 -15.43
N MET A 642 -3.05 21.56 -14.78
CA MET A 642 -3.52 20.23 -14.41
C MET A 642 -4.79 20.35 -13.55
N PRO A 643 -5.90 19.73 -13.94
CA PRO A 643 -7.13 19.77 -13.17
C PRO A 643 -6.96 19.11 -11.79
N VAL A 644 -7.78 19.53 -10.84
CA VAL A 644 -7.87 18.87 -9.54
C VAL A 644 -8.93 17.78 -9.65
N ALA A 645 -8.59 16.55 -9.30
CA ALA A 645 -9.52 15.44 -9.34
C ALA A 645 -10.75 15.71 -8.46
N SER A 646 -11.93 15.67 -9.04
CA SER A 646 -13.20 15.77 -8.32
C SER A 646 -13.82 14.39 -8.24
N TYR A 647 -13.62 13.69 -7.12
CA TYR A 647 -14.27 12.41 -6.88
C TYR A 647 -15.69 12.65 -6.38
N PHE A 648 -16.68 12.54 -7.27
CA PHE A 648 -18.08 12.51 -6.90
C PHE A 648 -18.43 11.10 -6.41
N THR A 649 -18.70 10.95 -5.12
CA THR A 649 -19.57 9.86 -4.65
C THR A 649 -20.98 10.16 -5.13
N PRO A 650 -21.67 9.27 -5.88
CA PRO A 650 -23.07 9.48 -6.21
C PRO A 650 -23.86 9.64 -4.91
N PRO A 651 -24.84 10.57 -4.84
CA PRO A 651 -25.64 10.75 -3.65
C PRO A 651 -26.41 9.45 -3.37
N LEU A 652 -26.45 9.03 -2.09
CA LEU A 652 -27.13 7.83 -1.61
C LEU A 652 -28.64 7.81 -1.93
N SER A 653 -29.22 8.89 -2.48
CA SER A 653 -30.62 9.03 -2.87
C SER A 653 -31.02 8.22 -4.10
N SER A 654 -30.09 7.65 -4.88
CA SER A 654 -30.44 6.81 -6.03
C SER A 654 -30.63 5.32 -5.70
N LEU A 655 -30.43 4.90 -4.43
CA LEU A 655 -30.58 3.50 -4.00
C LEU A 655 -31.87 3.18 -3.23
N TYR A 656 -32.70 4.17 -2.94
CA TYR A 656 -34.00 3.95 -2.28
C TYR A 656 -35.16 4.46 -3.15
N GLY A 657 -35.39 3.77 -4.25
CA GLY A 657 -36.66 3.79 -4.97
C GLY A 657 -37.55 2.68 -4.46
N VAL A 658 -38.21 2.87 -3.32
CA VAL A 658 -39.38 2.09 -2.95
C VAL A 658 -40.37 2.99 -2.21
N THR A 659 -41.42 3.33 -2.92
CA THR A 659 -42.83 3.54 -2.49
C THR A 659 -43.12 3.77 -0.99
N SER A 660 -43.66 4.94 -0.68
CA SER A 660 -44.64 5.07 0.38
C SER A 660 -45.86 5.85 -0.10
N ILE A 661 -46.94 5.13 -0.14
CA ILE A 661 -48.32 5.59 -0.30
C ILE A 661 -48.85 6.06 1.08
N VAL A 662 -49.31 7.29 1.12
CA VAL A 662 -50.53 7.83 1.80
C VAL A 662 -50.70 7.62 3.31
N GLN A 663 -50.91 8.65 4.08
CA GLN A 663 -52.23 9.19 4.47
C GLN A 663 -52.16 10.40 5.41
N ASN A 664 -53.09 11.32 5.12
CA ASN A 664 -53.50 12.50 5.83
C ASN A 664 -53.81 12.31 7.35
N GLN A 665 -53.59 13.33 8.17
CA GLN A 665 -54.66 14.16 8.75
C GLN A 665 -54.12 15.25 9.71
N SER A 666 -54.38 16.46 9.36
CA SER A 666 -55.03 17.62 10.08
C SER A 666 -54.80 17.79 11.59
N SER A 667 -54.34 18.95 11.96
CA SER A 667 -55.04 20.02 12.72
C SER A 667 -54.05 21.08 13.24
N SER A 668 -54.12 22.29 12.76
CA SER A 668 -54.65 23.56 13.28
C SER A 668 -54.05 24.09 14.58
N SER A 669 -53.47 25.27 14.51
CA SER A 669 -53.75 26.54 15.21
C SER A 669 -52.55 27.49 15.03
N VAL A 670 -52.72 28.55 14.29
CA VAL A 670 -53.15 29.90 14.62
C VAL A 670 -52.23 30.62 15.63
N PHE A 671 -51.52 31.63 15.18
CA PHE A 671 -51.64 33.02 15.58
C PHE A 671 -50.75 33.94 14.70
N ASN A 672 -51.42 34.97 14.15
CA ASN A 672 -51.05 36.24 13.58
C ASN A 672 -49.87 36.95 14.25
N THR A 673 -49.20 37.92 13.65
CA THR A 673 -49.60 39.17 13.03
C THR A 673 -48.44 39.84 12.32
N ASP A 674 -48.70 40.37 11.20
CA ASP A 674 -48.75 41.76 10.63
C ASP A 674 -47.39 42.34 10.22
N SER A 675 -47.30 42.78 9.11
CA SER A 675 -47.68 43.82 8.13
C SER A 675 -46.37 44.46 7.62
N SER A 676 -46.14 44.85 6.45
CA SER A 676 -46.87 45.56 5.43
C SER A 676 -45.99 45.77 4.20
N LYS A 677 -46.63 45.66 3.06
CA LYS A 677 -46.65 46.60 1.90
C LYS A 677 -45.39 46.73 1.01
N GLU A 678 -45.61 46.42 -0.16
CA GLU A 678 -46.00 47.01 -1.49
C GLU A 678 -44.78 47.14 -2.39
N THR A 679 -44.74 46.94 -3.69
CA THR A 679 -45.70 46.96 -4.80
C THR A 679 -45.08 46.29 -6.01
N SER A 680 -45.83 45.50 -6.71
CA SER A 680 -46.19 45.43 -8.15
C SER A 680 -45.14 45.70 -9.20
N SER A 681 -45.02 44.89 -10.22
CA SER A 681 -45.88 44.72 -11.40
C SER A 681 -45.30 43.68 -12.36
N THR A 682 -46.08 42.72 -12.78
CA THR A 682 -46.58 42.39 -14.14
C THR A 682 -45.50 42.37 -15.25
N ALA A 683 -45.45 41.44 -16.18
CA ALA A 683 -46.34 40.49 -16.78
C ALA A 683 -45.61 39.64 -17.83
N THR A 684 -46.16 38.48 -18.09
CA THR A 684 -46.50 37.74 -19.32
C THR A 684 -45.37 37.15 -20.19
N SER A 685 -45.36 35.87 -20.23
CA SER A 685 -45.83 34.86 -21.19
C SER A 685 -45.12 34.84 -22.53
N SER A 686 -44.60 33.67 -22.89
CA SER A 686 -45.09 32.76 -23.92
C SER A 686 -44.01 31.83 -24.44
N SER A 687 -44.28 30.56 -24.36
CA SER A 687 -43.74 29.54 -25.27
C SER A 687 -44.34 29.73 -26.66
N PRO A 688 -43.71 29.23 -27.72
CA PRO A 688 -44.19 27.98 -28.27
C PRO A 688 -43.13 27.04 -28.84
N SER A 689 -43.48 25.78 -28.78
CA SER A 689 -43.02 24.65 -29.58
C SER A 689 -43.26 24.84 -31.09
N VAL A 690 -42.53 24.05 -31.91
CA VAL A 690 -42.89 23.36 -33.13
C VAL A 690 -41.61 23.03 -33.91
N SER A 691 -41.14 21.85 -34.01
CA SER A 691 -41.31 20.66 -34.87
C SER A 691 -40.77 20.80 -36.31
N LEU A 692 -39.98 19.78 -36.64
CA LEU A 692 -39.99 18.93 -37.84
C LEU A 692 -39.31 19.36 -39.15
N LEU A 693 -38.41 18.52 -39.58
CA LEU A 693 -38.30 17.76 -40.85
C LEU A 693 -37.45 18.27 -42.01
N HIS A 694 -36.64 17.30 -42.47
CA HIS A 694 -36.20 17.00 -43.89
C HIS A 694 -35.12 17.87 -44.51
N SER A 695 -34.24 17.41 -45.26
CA SER A 695 -33.63 16.16 -45.81
C SER A 695 -32.67 16.59 -46.94
N ILE A 696 -31.68 15.74 -47.18
CA ILE A 696 -31.05 15.42 -48.49
C ILE A 696 -30.17 16.55 -49.14
N HIS A 697 -28.89 16.38 -49.12
CA HIS A 697 -28.04 15.90 -50.22
C HIS A 697 -26.66 15.56 -49.68
#